data_afd72a06e40a17eb1802b1b77b47ed86
#
_entry.id   afd72a06e40a17eb1802b1b77b47ed86
#
_cell.length_a   1.000
_cell.length_b   1.000
_cell.length_c   1.000
_cell.angle_alpha   90.00
_cell.angle_beta   90.00
_cell.angle_gamma   90.00
#
_symmetry.space_group_name_H-M   'P 1'
#
loop_
_entity.id
_entity.type
_entity.pdbx_description
1 polymer ?
#
loop_
_entity_poly.entity_id
_entity_poly.type
_entity_poly.pdbx_seq_one_letter_code
_entity_poly.pdbx_strand_id
1 'polypeptide(L)'
;MKILNKYILVVFLLLSGFISAQNVDFKRGNFKDDVDGFKVATDAISKGEPFFQEGSLAVFEVRDPKLAFKKALIEFEKAQKFNPNNALNNYRVGVCYIHSTSPYKAISYLKKAYELDPTCDPFLYYYHGNAMQLEGEYDKALDSYKKFEDNYRKSDNFNKFVSMRKRETGYAQKYKSNPVRCWVDNVKELNTEYDEIAPTITTDGAEIIFSSNRPNNNKPNEIGDYDYDVYISYNDEGTWQKAKPIPGSVNTSLDDIVNNLAYDGTKLLLHKDNEGQTDIYESVLNGANWSFPEILPHQISSSRTNDMYASYSHDGYNITFARGNENNTKGTNIMTSGMQSKMQQNYGTASLIGQVSSNFNDGPVYMHIDGRTMYIASQGHESIGGYDIFVSYRTQGSWSPPVNMGYPINTPYDDFFFASTANGKFAYISSNRPEGAGGFDIYKVTFWGEPKNPIVDVEDYLLASIAKPIKDPQIEDVVSINKVSLTVFKGKTIDALTSKAVESSIEITDNKTGQVIERFTTNSATGKFLLSLTAGKNYGIAVKADGYLFHSENFDIPDGSEYNLINKTIELKNIAVGSKIALRNIFFDIGKATLRSESNAELDRLLSLLKDVPSLKVEISGHTDNTGSASINDKLSQDRAEAVVVYLKNKGISAGRLTAKGYGSSKPVATNNSNEGRQENRRTEFEIIEN
;
A
#
# COMPACT_ATOMS: atom_id res chain seq x y z
N MET A 1 19.31 -66.85 31.05
CA MET A 1 18.09 -66.42 30.27
C MET A 1 17.75 -64.96 30.30
N LYS A 2 18.09 -64.15 31.30
CA LYS A 2 17.81 -62.68 31.32
C LYS A 2 18.79 -61.80 30.52
N ILE A 3 19.96 -62.28 30.14
CA ILE A 3 20.96 -61.53 29.39
C ILE A 3 20.75 -61.71 27.87
N LEU A 4 20.25 -62.86 27.44
CA LEU A 4 19.98 -63.18 26.05
C LEU A 4 18.82 -62.29 25.44
N ASN A 5 17.82 -62.00 26.28
CA ASN A 5 16.68 -61.14 25.86
C ASN A 5 17.05 -59.65 25.72
N LYS A 6 18.10 -59.15 26.39
CA LYS A 6 18.54 -57.74 26.24
C LYS A 6 19.29 -57.49 24.92
N TYR A 7 20.00 -58.47 24.41
CA TYR A 7 20.72 -58.38 23.14
C TYR A 7 19.78 -58.55 21.93
N ILE A 8 18.72 -59.34 22.05
CA ILE A 8 17.72 -59.49 21.00
C ILE A 8 16.89 -58.18 20.87
N LEU A 9 16.58 -57.49 21.98
CA LEU A 9 15.85 -56.20 21.93
C LEU A 9 16.71 -55.04 21.36
N VAL A 10 18.03 -55.07 21.64
CA VAL A 10 18.97 -54.08 21.09
C VAL A 10 19.24 -54.32 19.60
N VAL A 11 19.28 -55.55 19.12
CA VAL A 11 19.41 -55.90 17.70
C VAL A 11 18.12 -55.56 16.92
N PHE A 12 16.93 -55.74 17.54
CA PHE A 12 15.67 -55.23 16.91
C PHE A 12 15.56 -53.73 16.92
N LEU A 13 16.10 -52.98 17.89
CA LEU A 13 16.16 -51.52 17.92
C LEU A 13 17.24 -50.94 17.01
N LEU A 14 18.27 -51.71 16.66
CA LEU A 14 19.30 -51.30 15.67
C LEU A 14 18.92 -51.71 14.23
N LEU A 15 17.95 -52.56 14.01
CA LEU A 15 17.40 -52.93 12.71
C LEU A 15 16.15 -52.11 12.33
N SER A 16 15.64 -51.23 13.21
CA SER A 16 14.69 -50.19 12.85
C SER A 16 15.36 -48.97 12.23
N GLY A 17 16.66 -49.06 11.92
CA GLY A 17 17.44 -48.12 11.15
C GLY A 17 17.11 -48.19 9.67
N PHE A 18 16.42 -47.16 9.15
CA PHE A 18 16.34 -46.82 7.74
C PHE A 18 15.70 -47.88 6.82
N ILE A 19 14.39 -48.12 6.96
CA ILE A 19 13.62 -48.48 5.77
C ILE A 19 13.55 -47.19 4.92
N SER A 20 14.57 -46.93 4.11
CA SER A 20 14.47 -46.01 3.01
C SER A 20 13.27 -46.44 2.18
N ALA A 21 12.31 -45.54 1.98
CA ALA A 21 11.16 -45.86 1.13
C ALA A 21 11.70 -46.23 -0.26
N GLN A 22 11.39 -47.43 -0.72
CA GLN A 22 11.83 -47.91 -2.03
C GLN A 22 10.99 -47.21 -3.12
N ASN A 23 11.63 -46.75 -4.19
CA ASN A 23 10.90 -46.26 -5.37
C ASN A 23 10.03 -47.38 -5.97
N VAL A 24 8.76 -47.08 -6.15
CA VAL A 24 7.77 -48.01 -6.72
C VAL A 24 7.30 -47.48 -8.07
N ASP A 25 7.78 -48.09 -9.15
CA ASP A 25 7.37 -47.73 -10.50
C ASP A 25 5.89 -48.04 -10.76
N PHE A 26 5.24 -47.23 -11.61
CA PHE A 26 3.91 -47.51 -12.18
C PHE A 26 3.99 -48.66 -13.21
N LYS A 27 4.28 -49.88 -12.72
CA LYS A 27 4.28 -51.13 -13.48
C LYS A 27 3.19 -52.03 -12.92
N ARG A 28 2.37 -52.63 -13.80
CA ARG A 28 1.23 -53.49 -13.40
C ARG A 28 1.64 -54.62 -12.40
N GLY A 29 2.88 -55.08 -12.51
CA GLY A 29 3.41 -56.09 -11.57
C GLY A 29 3.49 -55.68 -10.11
N ASN A 30 3.61 -54.37 -9.85
CA ASN A 30 3.69 -53.81 -8.50
C ASN A 30 2.30 -53.63 -7.84
N PHE A 31 1.19 -53.71 -8.60
CA PHE A 31 -0.17 -53.39 -8.17
C PHE A 31 -1.14 -54.50 -8.55
N LYS A 32 -0.76 -55.74 -8.35
CA LYS A 32 -1.59 -56.94 -8.68
C LYS A 32 -2.87 -57.00 -7.89
N ASP A 33 -2.87 -56.46 -6.65
CA ASP A 33 -3.99 -56.49 -5.72
C ASP A 33 -4.99 -55.37 -5.93
N ASP A 34 -4.61 -54.32 -6.71
CA ASP A 34 -5.49 -53.20 -7.07
C ASP A 34 -5.26 -52.73 -8.54
N VAL A 35 -5.71 -53.57 -9.46
CA VAL A 35 -5.58 -53.32 -10.91
C VAL A 35 -6.42 -52.15 -11.39
N ASP A 36 -7.59 -51.92 -10.78
CA ASP A 36 -8.47 -50.83 -11.13
C ASP A 36 -7.93 -49.50 -10.69
N GLY A 37 -7.43 -49.38 -9.46
CA GLY A 37 -6.72 -48.23 -8.93
C GLY A 37 -5.47 -47.90 -9.77
N PHE A 38 -4.70 -48.92 -10.16
CA PHE A 38 -3.56 -48.76 -11.04
C PHE A 38 -3.97 -48.17 -12.40
N LYS A 39 -5.06 -48.62 -13.01
CA LYS A 39 -5.56 -48.09 -14.26
C LYS A 39 -5.97 -46.63 -14.13
N VAL A 40 -6.72 -46.28 -13.09
CA VAL A 40 -7.13 -44.88 -12.81
C VAL A 40 -5.92 -43.97 -12.64
N ALA A 41 -4.91 -44.42 -11.90
CA ALA A 41 -3.70 -43.64 -11.67
C ALA A 41 -2.86 -43.43 -12.94
N THR A 42 -2.73 -44.49 -13.77
CA THR A 42 -1.98 -44.37 -15.04
C THR A 42 -2.73 -43.53 -16.07
N ASP A 43 -4.07 -43.59 -16.11
CA ASP A 43 -4.88 -42.71 -16.96
C ASP A 43 -4.72 -41.24 -16.53
N ALA A 44 -4.69 -40.97 -15.22
CA ALA A 44 -4.45 -39.63 -14.70
C ALA A 44 -3.07 -39.12 -15.08
N ILE A 45 -2.00 -39.91 -14.94
CA ILE A 45 -0.66 -39.54 -15.42
C ILE A 45 -0.70 -39.19 -16.92
N SER A 46 -1.33 -40.03 -17.74
CA SER A 46 -1.42 -39.78 -19.19
C SER A 46 -2.16 -38.49 -19.54
N LYS A 47 -3.16 -38.09 -18.74
CA LYS A 47 -3.89 -36.83 -18.90
C LYS A 47 -3.11 -35.60 -18.44
N GLY A 48 -2.35 -35.75 -17.35
CA GLY A 48 -1.55 -34.65 -16.79
C GLY A 48 -0.29 -34.35 -17.61
N GLU A 49 0.30 -35.35 -18.25
CA GLU A 49 1.58 -35.24 -18.97
C GLU A 49 1.60 -34.14 -20.05
N PRO A 50 0.60 -34.01 -20.97
CA PRO A 50 0.60 -32.93 -21.95
C PRO A 50 0.64 -31.54 -21.33
N PHE A 51 -0.12 -31.29 -20.25
CA PHE A 51 -0.12 -30.02 -19.53
C PHE A 51 1.22 -29.77 -18.82
N PHE A 52 1.84 -30.81 -18.28
CA PHE A 52 3.16 -30.71 -17.66
C PHE A 52 4.24 -30.32 -18.68
N GLN A 53 4.19 -30.90 -19.88
CA GLN A 53 5.10 -30.55 -20.97
C GLN A 53 4.86 -29.12 -21.46
N GLU A 54 3.59 -28.69 -21.58
CA GLU A 54 3.22 -27.32 -21.92
C GLU A 54 3.77 -26.32 -20.87
N GLY A 55 3.56 -26.58 -19.57
CA GLY A 55 4.08 -25.75 -18.48
C GLY A 55 5.61 -25.70 -18.49
N SER A 56 6.27 -26.86 -18.71
CA SER A 56 7.72 -26.91 -18.81
C SER A 56 8.25 -26.09 -19.99
N LEU A 57 7.60 -26.18 -21.15
CA LEU A 57 7.94 -25.36 -22.32
C LEU A 57 7.73 -23.86 -22.05
N ALA A 58 6.63 -23.49 -21.38
CA ALA A 58 6.36 -22.12 -21.01
C ALA A 58 7.46 -21.51 -20.13
N VAL A 59 8.00 -22.29 -19.16
CA VAL A 59 9.17 -21.86 -18.36
C VAL A 59 10.38 -21.57 -19.24
N PHE A 60 10.68 -22.43 -20.22
CA PHE A 60 11.80 -22.23 -21.13
C PHE A 60 11.63 -21.02 -22.06
N GLU A 61 10.40 -20.74 -22.47
CA GLU A 61 10.05 -19.62 -23.35
C GLU A 61 9.79 -18.32 -22.59
N VAL A 62 9.94 -18.32 -21.25
CA VAL A 62 9.67 -17.19 -20.38
C VAL A 62 8.20 -16.70 -20.52
N ARG A 63 7.28 -17.65 -20.64
CA ARG A 63 5.82 -17.44 -20.60
C ARG A 63 5.28 -17.90 -19.24
N ASP A 64 4.08 -17.45 -18.86
CA ASP A 64 3.45 -17.89 -17.61
C ASP A 64 3.06 -19.39 -17.67
N PRO A 65 3.63 -20.26 -16.81
CA PRO A 65 3.37 -21.69 -16.81
C PRO A 65 2.22 -22.09 -15.87
N LYS A 66 1.66 -21.17 -15.07
CA LYS A 66 0.78 -21.48 -13.93
C LYS A 66 -0.43 -22.30 -14.31
N LEU A 67 -1.17 -21.88 -15.35
CA LEU A 67 -2.39 -22.57 -15.78
C LEU A 67 -2.11 -24.02 -16.23
N ALA A 68 -1.05 -24.22 -17.01
CA ALA A 68 -0.67 -25.53 -17.49
C ALA A 68 -0.27 -26.46 -16.34
N PHE A 69 0.61 -25.99 -15.44
CA PHE A 69 0.98 -26.78 -14.26
C PHE A 69 -0.18 -27.05 -13.31
N LYS A 70 -1.13 -26.12 -13.17
CA LYS A 70 -2.33 -26.36 -12.37
C LYS A 70 -3.20 -27.49 -12.92
N LYS A 71 -3.45 -27.50 -14.25
CA LYS A 71 -4.15 -28.61 -14.93
C LYS A 71 -3.40 -29.94 -14.75
N ALA A 72 -2.07 -29.94 -14.86
CA ALA A 72 -1.24 -31.11 -14.62
C ALA A 72 -1.34 -31.61 -13.17
N LEU A 73 -1.28 -30.69 -12.20
CA LEU A 73 -1.33 -31.00 -10.77
C LEU A 73 -2.60 -31.75 -10.38
N ILE A 74 -3.77 -31.29 -10.87
CA ILE A 74 -5.08 -31.95 -10.61
C ILE A 74 -5.03 -33.44 -10.99
N GLU A 75 -4.39 -33.77 -12.07
CA GLU A 75 -4.27 -35.15 -12.53
C GLU A 75 -3.17 -35.93 -11.77
N PHE A 76 -1.99 -35.33 -11.57
CA PHE A 76 -0.89 -36.00 -10.88
C PHE A 76 -1.17 -36.28 -9.40
N GLU A 77 -1.98 -35.46 -8.73
CA GLU A 77 -2.41 -35.73 -7.35
C GLU A 77 -3.29 -36.98 -7.23
N LYS A 78 -4.09 -37.35 -8.26
CA LYS A 78 -4.83 -38.60 -8.28
C LYS A 78 -3.88 -39.80 -8.28
N ALA A 79 -2.82 -39.73 -9.11
CA ALA A 79 -1.78 -40.75 -9.14
C ALA A 79 -0.96 -40.77 -7.86
N GLN A 80 -0.69 -39.60 -7.26
CA GLN A 80 0.05 -39.44 -6.00
C GLN A 80 -0.68 -40.10 -4.82
N LYS A 81 -2.01 -39.97 -4.73
CA LYS A 81 -2.82 -40.65 -3.73
C LYS A 81 -2.75 -42.17 -3.83
N PHE A 82 -2.66 -42.69 -5.05
CA PHE A 82 -2.56 -44.13 -5.29
C PHE A 82 -1.14 -44.67 -5.00
N ASN A 83 -0.09 -44.02 -5.51
CA ASN A 83 1.28 -44.43 -5.30
C ASN A 83 2.17 -43.27 -4.83
N PRO A 84 2.20 -42.99 -3.54
CA PRO A 84 3.00 -41.90 -2.97
C PRO A 84 4.52 -42.16 -3.00
N ASN A 85 4.97 -43.38 -3.38
CA ASN A 85 6.37 -43.78 -3.40
C ASN A 85 6.93 -43.88 -4.82
N ASN A 86 6.36 -43.18 -5.80
CA ASN A 86 6.95 -43.07 -7.12
C ASN A 86 7.77 -41.76 -7.25
N ALA A 87 9.07 -41.89 -7.51
CA ALA A 87 9.98 -40.76 -7.58
C ALA A 87 9.58 -39.75 -8.66
N LEU A 88 9.30 -40.22 -9.89
CA LEU A 88 8.94 -39.35 -11.02
C LEU A 88 7.63 -38.60 -10.78
N ASN A 89 6.62 -39.24 -10.16
CA ASN A 89 5.36 -38.55 -9.88
C ASN A 89 5.52 -37.52 -8.74
N ASN A 90 6.31 -37.81 -7.69
CA ASN A 90 6.68 -36.83 -6.67
C ASN A 90 7.40 -35.63 -7.29
N TYR A 91 8.34 -35.86 -8.22
CA TYR A 91 9.00 -34.80 -8.97
C TYR A 91 7.98 -33.92 -9.72
N ARG A 92 7.08 -34.52 -10.52
CA ARG A 92 6.06 -33.80 -11.29
C ARG A 92 5.13 -32.97 -10.41
N VAL A 93 4.61 -33.54 -9.33
CA VAL A 93 3.79 -32.81 -8.34
C VAL A 93 4.58 -31.66 -7.73
N GLY A 94 5.83 -31.89 -7.35
CA GLY A 94 6.70 -30.89 -6.78
C GLY A 94 6.95 -29.74 -7.74
N VAL A 95 7.24 -30.01 -9.02
CA VAL A 95 7.41 -28.96 -10.05
C VAL A 95 6.14 -28.13 -10.23
N CYS A 96 4.97 -28.78 -10.29
CA CYS A 96 3.70 -28.06 -10.38
C CYS A 96 3.49 -27.11 -9.17
N TYR A 97 3.83 -27.55 -7.96
CA TYR A 97 3.74 -26.69 -6.78
C TYR A 97 4.76 -25.55 -6.78
N ILE A 98 6.00 -25.75 -7.28
CA ILE A 98 6.98 -24.65 -7.41
C ILE A 98 6.41 -23.47 -8.23
N HIS A 99 5.59 -23.77 -9.23
CA HIS A 99 4.99 -22.78 -10.11
C HIS A 99 3.54 -22.42 -9.73
N SER A 100 3.10 -22.74 -8.50
CA SER A 100 1.78 -22.38 -7.95
C SER A 100 1.88 -21.19 -6.98
N THR A 101 0.74 -20.75 -6.45
CA THR A 101 0.67 -19.77 -5.36
C THR A 101 1.07 -20.35 -4.00
N SER A 102 1.31 -21.68 -3.89
CA SER A 102 1.71 -22.39 -2.66
C SER A 102 3.01 -23.18 -2.84
N PRO A 103 4.14 -22.54 -3.23
CA PRO A 103 5.38 -23.24 -3.58
C PRO A 103 6.00 -24.03 -2.41
N TYR A 104 5.70 -23.66 -1.17
CA TYR A 104 6.13 -24.39 0.02
C TYR A 104 5.68 -25.86 0.04
N LYS A 105 4.54 -26.19 -0.60
CA LYS A 105 4.05 -27.58 -0.71
C LYS A 105 4.99 -28.46 -1.54
N ALA A 106 5.75 -27.86 -2.46
CA ALA A 106 6.71 -28.61 -3.30
C ALA A 106 7.83 -29.27 -2.47
N ILE A 107 8.20 -28.70 -1.33
CA ILE A 107 9.38 -29.09 -0.55
C ILE A 107 9.33 -30.59 -0.21
N SER A 108 8.24 -31.07 0.34
CA SER A 108 8.08 -32.48 0.75
C SER A 108 8.15 -33.43 -0.45
N TYR A 109 7.54 -33.05 -1.57
CA TYR A 109 7.51 -33.89 -2.78
C TYR A 109 8.87 -33.96 -3.46
N LEU A 110 9.58 -32.85 -3.61
CA LEU A 110 10.88 -32.81 -4.26
C LEU A 110 11.98 -33.46 -3.41
N LYS A 111 11.93 -33.31 -2.08
CA LYS A 111 12.79 -34.07 -1.16
C LYS A 111 12.54 -35.56 -1.28
N LYS A 112 11.27 -35.97 -1.30
CA LYS A 112 10.91 -37.39 -1.45
C LYS A 112 11.31 -37.95 -2.80
N ALA A 113 11.13 -37.21 -3.90
CA ALA A 113 11.62 -37.63 -5.21
C ALA A 113 13.13 -37.86 -5.22
N TYR A 114 13.90 -36.94 -4.62
CA TYR A 114 15.36 -37.02 -4.52
C TYR A 114 15.81 -38.21 -3.66
N GLU A 115 15.11 -38.50 -2.54
CA GLU A 115 15.41 -39.67 -1.66
C GLU A 115 15.09 -41.00 -2.34
N LEU A 116 13.99 -41.07 -3.14
CA LEU A 116 13.58 -42.29 -3.81
C LEU A 116 14.45 -42.64 -5.03
N ASP A 117 14.71 -41.66 -5.88
CA ASP A 117 15.56 -41.83 -7.07
C ASP A 117 16.01 -40.45 -7.57
N PRO A 118 17.25 -40.02 -7.25
CA PRO A 118 17.75 -38.71 -7.69
C PRO A 118 17.99 -38.62 -9.21
N THR A 119 17.79 -39.70 -9.93
CA THR A 119 17.99 -39.78 -11.39
C THR A 119 16.69 -39.89 -12.20
N CYS A 120 15.52 -39.85 -11.51
CA CYS A 120 14.20 -40.05 -12.11
C CYS A 120 13.86 -39.00 -13.19
N ASP A 121 14.46 -37.81 -13.11
CA ASP A 121 14.35 -36.74 -14.12
C ASP A 121 15.63 -35.89 -14.15
N PRO A 122 16.13 -35.46 -15.35
CA PRO A 122 17.33 -34.61 -15.48
C PRO A 122 17.26 -33.30 -14.71
N PHE A 123 16.07 -32.72 -14.51
CA PHE A 123 15.86 -31.44 -13.82
C PHE A 123 15.63 -31.58 -12.32
N LEU A 124 15.57 -32.79 -11.78
CA LEU A 124 15.29 -33.01 -10.34
C LEU A 124 16.31 -32.26 -9.46
N TYR A 125 17.60 -32.27 -9.81
CA TYR A 125 18.60 -31.51 -9.03
C TYR A 125 18.32 -30.03 -8.98
N TYR A 126 17.86 -29.43 -10.10
CA TYR A 126 17.49 -28.01 -10.15
C TYR A 126 16.30 -27.71 -9.25
N TYR A 127 15.21 -28.48 -9.38
CA TYR A 127 13.99 -28.27 -8.57
C TYR A 127 14.18 -28.66 -7.10
N HIS A 128 15.02 -29.66 -6.82
CA HIS A 128 15.43 -29.97 -5.44
C HIS A 128 16.22 -28.80 -4.83
N GLY A 129 17.10 -28.16 -5.61
CA GLY A 129 17.77 -26.93 -5.18
C GLY A 129 16.77 -25.82 -4.83
N ASN A 130 15.73 -25.61 -5.66
CA ASN A 130 14.66 -24.65 -5.35
C ASN A 130 13.93 -25.01 -4.05
N ALA A 131 13.60 -26.27 -3.84
CA ALA A 131 12.95 -26.72 -2.60
C ALA A 131 13.83 -26.48 -1.36
N MET A 132 15.12 -26.73 -1.45
CA MET A 132 16.08 -26.48 -0.37
C MET A 132 16.24 -24.97 -0.10
N GLN A 133 16.23 -24.13 -1.14
CA GLN A 133 16.24 -22.66 -0.99
C GLN A 133 15.00 -22.17 -0.25
N LEU A 134 13.80 -22.65 -0.63
CA LEU A 134 12.53 -22.33 0.06
C LEU A 134 12.52 -22.77 1.53
N GLU A 135 13.13 -23.93 1.84
CA GLU A 135 13.26 -24.44 3.22
C GLU A 135 14.31 -23.68 4.04
N GLY A 136 15.15 -22.86 3.38
CA GLY A 136 16.25 -22.12 4.02
C GLY A 136 17.51 -22.96 4.24
N GLU A 137 17.60 -24.13 3.59
CA GLU A 137 18.75 -25.03 3.58
C GLU A 137 19.73 -24.66 2.45
N TYR A 138 20.31 -23.47 2.54
CA TYR A 138 21.04 -22.82 1.44
C TYR A 138 22.25 -23.60 0.93
N ASP A 139 23.02 -24.24 1.83
CA ASP A 139 24.18 -25.05 1.43
C ASP A 139 23.75 -26.28 0.61
N LYS A 140 22.62 -26.91 0.97
CA LYS A 140 22.05 -28.04 0.22
C LYS A 140 21.49 -27.57 -1.13
N ALA A 141 20.91 -26.37 -1.19
CA ALA A 141 20.46 -25.77 -2.43
C ALA A 141 21.62 -25.58 -3.41
N LEU A 142 22.71 -24.96 -2.95
CA LEU A 142 23.92 -24.72 -3.77
C LEU A 142 24.56 -26.02 -4.23
N ASP A 143 24.62 -27.08 -3.39
CA ASP A 143 25.11 -28.41 -3.77
C ASP A 143 24.24 -29.04 -4.87
N SER A 144 22.91 -28.90 -4.77
CA SER A 144 21.98 -29.40 -5.77
C SER A 144 22.11 -28.66 -7.11
N TYR A 145 22.23 -27.35 -7.10
CA TYR A 145 22.47 -26.56 -8.32
C TYR A 145 23.82 -26.95 -8.98
N LYS A 146 24.84 -27.17 -8.18
CA LYS A 146 26.13 -27.65 -8.69
C LYS A 146 26.00 -29.03 -9.31
N LYS A 147 25.32 -29.98 -8.67
CA LYS A 147 25.07 -31.33 -9.25
C LYS A 147 24.28 -31.22 -10.55
N PHE A 148 23.33 -30.28 -10.66
CA PHE A 148 22.64 -30.05 -11.92
C PHE A 148 23.60 -29.55 -13.02
N GLU A 149 24.45 -28.55 -12.76
CA GLU A 149 25.44 -28.05 -13.72
C GLU A 149 26.43 -29.15 -14.18
N ASP A 150 26.86 -30.01 -13.25
CA ASP A 150 27.80 -31.10 -13.55
C ASP A 150 27.17 -32.18 -14.44
N ASN A 151 25.88 -32.43 -14.33
CA ASN A 151 25.15 -33.47 -15.04
C ASN A 151 24.42 -32.99 -16.30
N TYR A 152 24.07 -31.70 -16.37
CA TYR A 152 23.29 -31.13 -17.45
C TYR A 152 24.06 -30.04 -18.20
N ARG A 153 24.75 -30.42 -19.27
CA ARG A 153 25.67 -29.53 -20.02
C ARG A 153 25.07 -28.84 -21.25
N LYS A 154 23.73 -28.76 -21.42
CA LYS A 154 23.14 -28.38 -22.70
C LYS A 154 22.04 -27.35 -22.64
N SER A 155 22.30 -26.14 -22.45
CA SER A 155 21.72 -24.94 -23.13
C SER A 155 22.07 -23.66 -22.38
N ASP A 156 22.44 -22.60 -23.11
CA ASP A 156 22.83 -21.31 -22.55
C ASP A 156 21.67 -20.65 -21.73
N ASN A 157 20.42 -20.92 -22.07
CA ASN A 157 19.29 -20.37 -21.37
C ASN A 157 19.13 -20.95 -19.95
N PHE A 158 19.34 -22.28 -19.79
CA PHE A 158 19.22 -22.91 -18.48
C PHE A 158 20.34 -22.53 -17.53
N ASN A 159 21.53 -22.31 -18.05
CA ASN A 159 22.65 -21.83 -17.25
C ASN A 159 22.38 -20.46 -16.63
N LYS A 160 21.58 -19.61 -17.29
CA LYS A 160 21.14 -18.32 -16.72
C LYS A 160 20.22 -18.51 -15.52
N PHE A 161 19.25 -19.43 -15.61
CA PHE A 161 18.34 -19.72 -14.48
C PHE A 161 19.09 -20.28 -13.26
N VAL A 162 20.00 -21.24 -13.48
CA VAL A 162 20.82 -21.80 -12.39
C VAL A 162 21.71 -20.73 -11.76
N SER A 163 22.36 -19.91 -12.59
CA SER A 163 23.21 -18.81 -12.10
C SER A 163 22.41 -17.78 -11.30
N MET A 164 21.18 -17.49 -11.72
CA MET A 164 20.25 -16.63 -10.99
C MET A 164 19.91 -17.24 -9.63
N ARG A 165 19.48 -18.51 -9.59
CA ARG A 165 19.13 -19.21 -8.33
C ARG A 165 20.30 -19.31 -7.36
N LYS A 166 21.51 -19.57 -7.84
CA LYS A 166 22.73 -19.57 -7.00
C LYS A 166 22.99 -18.19 -6.40
N ARG A 167 22.82 -17.12 -7.18
CA ARG A 167 22.99 -15.75 -6.71
C ARG A 167 21.95 -15.40 -5.66
N GLU A 168 20.66 -15.69 -5.91
CA GLU A 168 19.56 -15.51 -4.97
C GLU A 168 19.82 -16.26 -3.66
N THR A 169 20.23 -17.54 -3.73
CA THR A 169 20.58 -18.33 -2.55
C THR A 169 21.70 -17.69 -1.74
N GLY A 170 22.73 -17.12 -2.41
CA GLY A 170 23.80 -16.39 -1.74
C GLY A 170 23.31 -15.12 -1.04
N TYR A 171 22.41 -14.35 -1.68
CA TYR A 171 21.79 -13.19 -1.04
C TYR A 171 20.86 -13.60 0.10
N ALA A 172 20.06 -14.67 -0.07
CA ALA A 172 19.20 -15.17 1.01
C ALA A 172 20.01 -15.55 2.27
N GLN A 173 21.15 -16.22 2.10
CA GLN A 173 22.07 -16.54 3.18
C GLN A 173 22.62 -15.27 3.87
N LYS A 174 23.04 -14.27 3.06
CA LYS A 174 23.54 -12.98 3.55
C LYS A 174 22.48 -12.24 4.38
N TYR A 175 21.26 -12.05 3.84
CA TYR A 175 20.21 -11.30 4.50
C TYR A 175 19.61 -12.02 5.71
N LYS A 176 19.47 -13.36 5.67
CA LYS A 176 19.03 -14.14 6.82
C LYS A 176 20.04 -14.12 7.99
N SER A 177 21.33 -13.97 7.68
CA SER A 177 22.38 -13.81 8.69
C SER A 177 22.40 -12.41 9.32
N ASN A 178 21.81 -11.43 8.64
CA ASN A 178 21.73 -10.04 9.09
C ASN A 178 20.28 -9.54 8.94
N PRO A 179 19.38 -10.00 9.82
CA PRO A 179 17.97 -9.61 9.74
C PRO A 179 17.78 -8.14 10.07
N VAL A 180 16.75 -7.54 9.48
CA VAL A 180 16.36 -6.16 9.76
C VAL A 180 15.37 -6.10 10.92
N ARG A 181 15.37 -4.98 11.65
CA ARG A 181 14.56 -4.79 12.86
C ARG A 181 13.10 -4.47 12.54
N CYS A 182 12.33 -5.50 12.28
CA CYS A 182 10.89 -5.42 12.08
C CYS A 182 10.20 -6.74 12.48
N TRP A 183 8.87 -6.69 12.61
CA TRP A 183 8.03 -7.88 12.69
C TRP A 183 7.15 -7.97 11.46
N VAL A 184 6.89 -9.20 11.02
CA VAL A 184 6.02 -9.50 9.88
C VAL A 184 4.98 -10.51 10.36
N ASP A 185 3.74 -10.04 10.47
CA ASP A 185 2.62 -10.82 11.03
C ASP A 185 1.53 -11.03 9.97
N ASN A 186 0.98 -12.25 9.89
CA ASN A 186 -0.18 -12.54 9.04
C ASN A 186 -1.42 -11.79 9.56
N VAL A 187 -2.15 -11.11 8.68
CA VAL A 187 -3.36 -10.35 9.04
C VAL A 187 -4.58 -11.27 8.89
N LYS A 188 -4.80 -12.12 9.90
CA LYS A 188 -5.81 -13.19 9.88
C LYS A 188 -7.25 -12.70 9.63
N GLU A 189 -7.56 -11.47 9.99
CA GLU A 189 -8.88 -10.85 9.79
C GLU A 189 -9.17 -10.57 8.31
N LEU A 190 -8.14 -10.40 7.50
CA LEU A 190 -8.25 -10.14 6.06
C LEU A 190 -8.10 -11.40 5.23
N ASN A 191 -7.27 -12.36 5.69
CA ASN A 191 -6.84 -13.52 4.92
C ASN A 191 -7.83 -14.68 5.01
N THR A 192 -7.88 -15.49 3.94
CA THR A 192 -8.75 -16.67 3.81
C THR A 192 -7.96 -17.85 3.22
N GLU A 193 -8.62 -18.94 2.89
CA GLU A 193 -8.02 -20.07 2.15
C GLU A 193 -7.73 -19.76 0.67
N TYR A 194 -8.08 -18.57 0.21
CA TYR A 194 -7.85 -18.05 -1.13
C TYR A 194 -6.65 -17.11 -1.16
N ASP A 195 -6.38 -16.51 -2.33
CA ASP A 195 -5.32 -15.51 -2.44
C ASP A 195 -5.84 -14.13 -2.06
N GLU A 196 -5.08 -13.40 -1.23
CA GLU A 196 -5.27 -11.99 -0.91
C GLU A 196 -4.03 -11.21 -1.33
N ILE A 197 -4.20 -10.32 -2.31
CA ILE A 197 -3.08 -9.58 -2.91
C ILE A 197 -3.36 -8.08 -3.00
N ALA A 198 -2.30 -7.32 -3.28
CA ALA A 198 -2.37 -5.91 -3.62
C ALA A 198 -3.02 -5.01 -2.55
N PRO A 199 -2.60 -5.10 -1.27
CA PRO A 199 -3.11 -4.21 -0.25
C PRO A 199 -2.73 -2.76 -0.57
N THR A 200 -3.71 -1.84 -0.47
CA THR A 200 -3.51 -0.40 -0.44
C THR A 200 -4.28 0.19 0.73
N ILE A 201 -3.75 1.24 1.34
CA ILE A 201 -4.27 1.78 2.61
C ILE A 201 -4.50 3.28 2.49
N THR A 202 -5.57 3.79 3.12
CA THR A 202 -5.81 5.22 3.22
C THR A 202 -4.70 5.91 4.03
N THR A 203 -4.44 7.17 3.73
CA THR A 203 -3.37 7.96 4.38
C THR A 203 -3.52 8.02 5.91
N ASP A 204 -4.74 7.98 6.41
CA ASP A 204 -5.07 7.96 7.84
C ASP A 204 -5.05 6.56 8.47
N GLY A 205 -4.83 5.51 7.67
CA GLY A 205 -4.80 4.12 8.11
C GLY A 205 -6.17 3.55 8.53
N ALA A 206 -7.28 4.20 8.13
CA ALA A 206 -8.62 3.81 8.53
C ALA A 206 -9.24 2.72 7.63
N GLU A 207 -8.83 2.63 6.38
CA GLU A 207 -9.37 1.71 5.40
C GLU A 207 -8.24 1.01 4.65
N ILE A 208 -8.39 -0.30 4.42
CA ILE A 208 -7.53 -1.09 3.54
C ILE A 208 -8.36 -1.69 2.42
N ILE A 209 -7.87 -1.56 1.20
CA ILE A 209 -8.47 -2.11 -0.02
C ILE A 209 -7.47 -3.11 -0.60
N PHE A 210 -7.95 -4.25 -1.07
CA PHE A 210 -7.12 -5.31 -1.62
C PHE A 210 -7.93 -6.18 -2.59
N SER A 211 -7.26 -7.02 -3.35
CA SER A 211 -7.91 -7.98 -4.26
C SER A 211 -7.83 -9.40 -3.72
N SER A 212 -8.89 -10.17 -3.93
CA SER A 212 -8.94 -11.58 -3.54
C SER A 212 -9.77 -12.40 -4.53
N ASN A 213 -9.33 -13.62 -4.79
CA ASN A 213 -10.07 -14.58 -5.61
C ASN A 213 -10.98 -15.50 -4.76
N ARG A 214 -11.43 -15.02 -3.60
CA ARG A 214 -12.47 -15.70 -2.80
C ARG A 214 -13.82 -15.64 -3.48
N PRO A 215 -14.70 -16.65 -3.32
CA PRO A 215 -16.03 -16.64 -3.93
C PRO A 215 -16.85 -15.39 -3.60
N ASN A 216 -17.39 -14.70 -4.62
CA ASN A 216 -18.23 -13.52 -4.47
C ASN A 216 -19.34 -13.48 -5.53
N ASN A 217 -20.32 -14.37 -5.44
CA ASN A 217 -21.43 -14.52 -6.41
C ASN A 217 -21.01 -14.84 -7.86
N ASN A 218 -19.72 -14.94 -8.16
CA ASN A 218 -19.15 -15.40 -9.42
C ASN A 218 -19.08 -16.93 -9.45
N LYS A 219 -18.94 -17.47 -10.65
CA LYS A 219 -18.76 -18.92 -10.84
C LYS A 219 -17.28 -19.21 -11.05
N PRO A 220 -16.79 -20.33 -10.48
CA PRO A 220 -15.42 -20.73 -10.77
C PRO A 220 -15.27 -21.09 -12.26
N ASN A 221 -14.08 -20.91 -12.78
CA ASN A 221 -13.69 -21.37 -14.10
C ASN A 221 -13.60 -22.91 -14.17
N GLU A 222 -13.20 -23.46 -15.33
CA GLU A 222 -13.13 -24.92 -15.57
C GLU A 222 -12.18 -25.68 -14.63
N ILE A 223 -11.24 -24.99 -13.99
CA ILE A 223 -10.27 -25.56 -13.05
C ILE A 223 -10.55 -25.21 -11.59
N GLY A 224 -11.71 -24.62 -11.32
CA GLY A 224 -12.19 -24.32 -9.98
C GLY A 224 -11.69 -23.01 -9.39
N ASP A 225 -11.07 -22.13 -10.19
CA ASP A 225 -10.64 -20.82 -9.74
C ASP A 225 -11.73 -19.77 -9.93
N TYR A 226 -11.75 -18.81 -9.02
CA TYR A 226 -12.55 -17.60 -9.12
C TYR A 226 -11.65 -16.45 -9.59
N ASP A 227 -12.25 -15.49 -10.31
CA ASP A 227 -11.63 -14.21 -10.65
C ASP A 227 -11.35 -13.38 -9.39
N TYR A 228 -10.38 -12.49 -9.49
CA TYR A 228 -10.05 -11.56 -8.42
C TYR A 228 -11.04 -10.41 -8.38
N ASP A 229 -11.67 -10.23 -7.22
CA ASP A 229 -12.54 -9.11 -6.88
C ASP A 229 -11.87 -8.18 -5.86
N VAL A 230 -12.27 -6.92 -5.86
CA VAL A 230 -11.80 -5.91 -4.90
C VAL A 230 -12.62 -5.95 -3.62
N TYR A 231 -11.93 -5.96 -2.49
CA TYR A 231 -12.49 -5.95 -1.15
C TYR A 231 -12.01 -4.74 -0.35
N ILE A 232 -12.83 -4.32 0.63
CA ILE A 232 -12.50 -3.25 1.57
C ILE A 232 -12.71 -3.72 3.00
N SER A 233 -11.83 -3.31 3.91
CA SER A 233 -11.97 -3.47 5.35
C SER A 233 -11.69 -2.18 6.08
N TYR A 234 -12.30 -2.01 7.24
CA TYR A 234 -12.19 -0.82 8.08
C TYR A 234 -11.42 -1.15 9.35
N ASN A 235 -10.53 -0.24 9.75
CA ASN A 235 -9.76 -0.36 10.98
C ASN A 235 -10.60 0.17 12.16
N ASP A 236 -10.78 -0.67 13.17
CA ASP A 236 -11.44 -0.32 14.42
C ASP A 236 -10.44 -0.48 15.57
N GLU A 237 -9.94 0.64 16.08
CA GLU A 237 -8.95 0.71 17.17
C GLU A 237 -7.71 -0.20 16.99
N GLY A 238 -7.22 -0.34 15.76
CA GLY A 238 -6.04 -1.13 15.43
C GLY A 238 -6.32 -2.57 14.96
N THR A 239 -7.59 -2.97 14.91
CA THR A 239 -8.03 -4.29 14.42
C THR A 239 -8.84 -4.14 13.13
N TRP A 240 -8.53 -4.93 12.11
CA TRP A 240 -9.28 -4.93 10.86
C TRP A 240 -10.61 -5.68 11.03
N GLN A 241 -11.69 -5.06 10.56
CA GLN A 241 -12.99 -5.72 10.46
C GLN A 241 -12.98 -6.75 9.32
N LYS A 242 -13.95 -7.66 9.32
CA LYS A 242 -14.13 -8.60 8.22
C LYS A 242 -14.32 -7.84 6.88
N ALA A 243 -13.47 -8.16 5.91
CA ALA A 243 -13.52 -7.55 4.58
C ALA A 243 -14.84 -7.85 3.87
N LYS A 244 -15.30 -6.88 3.08
CA LYS A 244 -16.51 -6.94 2.24
C LYS A 244 -16.16 -6.54 0.81
N PRO A 245 -16.89 -7.03 -0.21
CA PRO A 245 -16.76 -6.50 -1.55
C PRO A 245 -16.86 -4.98 -1.55
N ILE A 246 -16.02 -4.30 -2.34
CA ILE A 246 -16.03 -2.84 -2.41
C ILE A 246 -17.39 -2.35 -2.97
N PRO A 247 -17.99 -1.30 -2.39
CA PRO A 247 -19.31 -0.83 -2.87
C PRO A 247 -19.20 -0.14 -4.23
N GLY A 248 -20.21 -0.34 -5.08
CA GLY A 248 -20.27 0.27 -6.42
C GLY A 248 -20.08 -0.74 -7.54
N SER A 249 -19.42 -0.33 -8.62
CA SER A 249 -19.31 -1.11 -9.85
C SER A 249 -17.86 -1.42 -10.23
N VAL A 250 -16.97 -1.56 -9.26
CA VAL A 250 -15.54 -1.86 -9.49
C VAL A 250 -15.36 -3.28 -9.97
N ASN A 251 -16.01 -4.24 -9.28
CA ASN A 251 -15.88 -5.66 -9.56
C ASN A 251 -16.62 -6.03 -10.84
N THR A 252 -15.93 -6.72 -11.74
CA THR A 252 -16.41 -7.11 -13.08
C THR A 252 -16.32 -8.63 -13.26
N SER A 253 -16.37 -9.12 -14.47
CA SER A 253 -16.14 -10.54 -14.80
C SER A 253 -14.70 -10.86 -15.20
N LEU A 254 -13.77 -9.93 -14.97
CA LEU A 254 -12.33 -10.08 -15.19
C LEU A 254 -11.61 -10.01 -13.83
N ASP A 255 -10.35 -10.36 -13.81
CA ASP A 255 -9.51 -10.15 -12.65
C ASP A 255 -9.37 -8.64 -12.36
N ASP A 256 -10.00 -8.17 -11.27
CA ASP A 256 -9.95 -6.78 -10.81
C ASP A 256 -8.84 -6.65 -9.76
N ILE A 257 -7.63 -6.31 -10.21
CA ILE A 257 -6.47 -6.24 -9.32
C ILE A 257 -6.15 -4.78 -8.98
N VAL A 258 -6.30 -4.44 -7.69
CA VAL A 258 -5.98 -3.13 -7.14
C VAL A 258 -4.49 -2.84 -7.32
N ASN A 259 -4.15 -1.61 -7.65
CA ASN A 259 -2.78 -1.14 -7.70
C ASN A 259 -2.47 -0.13 -6.59
N ASN A 260 -3.26 0.93 -6.52
CA ASN A 260 -3.02 2.01 -5.58
C ASN A 260 -4.29 2.86 -5.36
N LEU A 261 -4.45 3.36 -4.15
CA LEU A 261 -5.44 4.36 -3.78
C LEU A 261 -4.79 5.75 -3.78
N ALA A 262 -5.42 6.73 -4.40
CA ALA A 262 -4.97 8.12 -4.32
C ALA A 262 -4.95 8.61 -2.85
N TYR A 263 -4.05 9.51 -2.51
CA TYR A 263 -3.83 9.95 -1.13
C TYR A 263 -5.00 10.68 -0.49
N ASP A 264 -5.89 11.22 -1.32
CA ASP A 264 -7.18 11.82 -0.89
C ASP A 264 -8.31 10.79 -0.72
N GLY A 265 -8.06 9.52 -1.07
CA GLY A 265 -9.02 8.42 -0.95
C GLY A 265 -10.13 8.43 -1.99
N THR A 266 -10.03 9.23 -3.05
CA THR A 266 -11.12 9.43 -4.02
C THR A 266 -10.98 8.67 -5.34
N LYS A 267 -9.78 8.17 -5.65
CA LYS A 267 -9.46 7.48 -6.89
C LYS A 267 -8.71 6.18 -6.63
N LEU A 268 -9.08 5.14 -7.34
CA LEU A 268 -8.49 3.81 -7.24
C LEU A 268 -7.94 3.39 -8.59
N LEU A 269 -6.65 3.06 -8.64
CA LEU A 269 -6.03 2.44 -9.80
C LEU A 269 -6.14 0.93 -9.68
N LEU A 270 -6.46 0.30 -10.81
CA LEU A 270 -6.54 -1.14 -10.98
C LEU A 270 -5.83 -1.54 -12.27
N HIS A 271 -5.48 -2.81 -12.40
CA HIS A 271 -5.20 -3.39 -13.71
C HIS A 271 -6.08 -4.61 -13.92
N LYS A 272 -6.39 -4.88 -15.18
CA LYS A 272 -7.20 -6.02 -15.60
C LYS A 272 -6.54 -6.69 -16.78
N ASP A 273 -6.59 -8.02 -16.80
CA ASP A 273 -6.24 -8.81 -17.98
C ASP A 273 -7.49 -9.06 -18.83
N ASN A 274 -7.41 -8.71 -20.08
CA ASN A 274 -8.43 -8.99 -21.06
C ASN A 274 -7.81 -9.79 -22.20
N GLU A 275 -7.96 -11.10 -22.18
CA GLU A 275 -7.46 -12.05 -23.19
C GLU A 275 -5.94 -11.94 -23.43
N GLY A 276 -5.15 -11.71 -22.36
CA GLY A 276 -3.70 -11.60 -22.40
C GLY A 276 -3.16 -10.19 -22.66
N GLN A 277 -4.05 -9.19 -22.77
CA GLN A 277 -3.73 -7.77 -22.79
C GLN A 277 -4.05 -7.17 -21.43
N THR A 278 -3.02 -6.72 -20.71
CA THR A 278 -3.19 -6.09 -19.40
C THR A 278 -3.12 -4.57 -19.54
N ASP A 279 -4.13 -3.88 -19.02
CA ASP A 279 -4.26 -2.43 -19.04
C ASP A 279 -4.58 -1.85 -17.66
N ILE A 280 -4.26 -0.56 -17.46
CA ILE A 280 -4.52 0.17 -16.21
C ILE A 280 -5.81 0.96 -16.33
N TYR A 281 -6.63 0.86 -15.29
CA TYR A 281 -7.95 1.49 -15.16
C TYR A 281 -7.98 2.40 -13.93
N GLU A 282 -8.85 3.40 -13.96
CA GLU A 282 -9.17 4.29 -12.83
C GLU A 282 -10.65 4.16 -12.47
N SER A 283 -10.96 3.97 -11.19
CA SER A 283 -12.31 4.11 -10.62
C SER A 283 -12.34 5.30 -9.67
N VAL A 284 -13.45 6.02 -9.66
CA VAL A 284 -13.64 7.25 -8.87
C VAL A 284 -14.72 7.01 -7.82
N LEU A 285 -14.49 7.49 -6.59
CA LEU A 285 -15.46 7.43 -5.50
C LEU A 285 -16.53 8.52 -5.67
N ASN A 286 -17.75 8.11 -6.02
CA ASN A 286 -18.91 8.97 -6.17
C ASN A 286 -19.89 8.72 -5.00
N GLY A 287 -19.92 9.62 -4.06
CA GLY A 287 -20.69 9.41 -2.82
C GLY A 287 -20.18 8.20 -2.03
N ALA A 288 -21.02 7.20 -1.83
CA ALA A 288 -20.66 5.97 -1.12
C ALA A 288 -20.20 4.84 -2.06
N ASN A 289 -20.26 5.04 -3.37
CA ASN A 289 -20.03 4.00 -4.37
C ASN A 289 -18.87 4.35 -5.28
N TRP A 290 -18.07 3.35 -5.61
CA TRP A 290 -17.04 3.45 -6.62
C TRP A 290 -17.63 3.29 -8.02
N SER A 291 -17.15 4.09 -8.98
CA SER A 291 -17.59 4.04 -10.37
C SER A 291 -17.12 2.74 -11.06
N PHE A 292 -17.72 2.46 -12.21
CA PHE A 292 -17.15 1.47 -13.13
C PHE A 292 -15.74 1.93 -13.55
N PRO A 293 -14.73 1.04 -13.54
CA PRO A 293 -13.36 1.41 -13.90
C PRO A 293 -13.23 1.79 -15.39
N GLU A 294 -12.65 2.94 -15.65
CA GLU A 294 -12.36 3.43 -17.01
C GLU A 294 -10.88 3.26 -17.34
N ILE A 295 -10.59 2.81 -18.56
CA ILE A 295 -9.21 2.61 -19.02
C ILE A 295 -8.47 3.95 -19.08
N LEU A 296 -7.24 3.99 -18.59
CA LEU A 296 -6.40 5.19 -18.69
C LEU A 296 -5.95 5.44 -20.14
N PRO A 297 -5.63 6.72 -20.49
CA PRO A 297 -5.20 7.08 -21.84
C PRO A 297 -4.02 6.25 -22.36
N HIS A 298 -3.90 6.13 -23.69
CA HIS A 298 -2.93 5.30 -24.40
C HIS A 298 -1.45 5.57 -24.06
N GLN A 299 -1.12 6.70 -23.46
CA GLN A 299 0.23 7.00 -22.97
C GLN A 299 0.59 6.11 -21.78
N ILE A 300 -0.42 5.64 -21.04
CA ILE A 300 -0.30 4.76 -19.87
C ILE A 300 -0.75 3.35 -20.24
N SER A 301 -1.95 3.18 -20.79
CA SER A 301 -2.49 1.89 -21.23
C SER A 301 -2.39 1.77 -22.75
N SER A 302 -1.37 1.06 -23.23
CA SER A 302 -1.07 0.94 -24.65
C SER A 302 -1.47 -0.42 -25.19
N SER A 303 -2.24 -0.45 -26.28
CA SER A 303 -2.64 -1.69 -26.97
C SER A 303 -1.49 -2.56 -27.51
N ARG A 304 -0.24 -2.16 -27.32
CA ARG A 304 0.96 -2.87 -27.78
C ARG A 304 1.83 -3.37 -26.62
N THR A 305 1.44 -3.11 -25.40
CA THR A 305 2.23 -3.44 -24.20
C THR A 305 1.30 -3.89 -23.09
N ASN A 306 1.79 -4.70 -22.18
CA ASN A 306 1.11 -5.03 -20.95
C ASN A 306 1.49 -4.00 -19.89
N ASP A 307 0.51 -3.23 -19.43
CA ASP A 307 0.70 -2.14 -18.47
C ASP A 307 -0.04 -2.47 -17.16
N MET A 308 0.69 -2.44 -16.03
CA MET A 308 0.17 -2.91 -14.74
C MET A 308 0.86 -2.23 -13.56
N TYR A 309 0.38 -2.49 -12.33
CA TYR A 309 1.05 -2.12 -11.09
C TYR A 309 1.30 -0.62 -10.92
N ALA A 310 0.28 0.17 -11.22
CA ALA A 310 0.40 1.63 -11.21
C ALA A 310 0.29 2.26 -9.82
N SER A 311 1.01 3.35 -9.59
CA SER A 311 0.93 4.16 -8.37
C SER A 311 0.90 5.65 -8.71
N TYR A 312 0.03 6.41 -8.02
CA TYR A 312 0.03 7.87 -8.07
C TYR A 312 1.24 8.46 -7.34
N SER A 313 1.75 9.58 -7.85
CA SER A 313 2.58 10.46 -7.02
C SER A 313 1.73 11.13 -5.93
N HIS A 314 2.41 11.61 -4.87
CA HIS A 314 1.75 12.27 -3.72
C HIS A 314 0.89 13.49 -4.11
N ASP A 315 1.23 14.17 -5.19
CA ASP A 315 0.53 15.35 -5.72
C ASP A 315 -0.52 14.99 -6.80
N GLY A 316 -0.61 13.69 -7.16
CA GLY A 316 -1.52 13.19 -8.17
C GLY A 316 -1.20 13.61 -9.61
N TYR A 317 -0.01 14.23 -9.86
CA TYR A 317 0.38 14.67 -11.22
C TYR A 317 1.10 13.61 -12.04
N ASN A 318 1.69 12.59 -11.39
CA ASN A 318 2.40 11.53 -12.07
C ASN A 318 1.80 10.18 -11.76
N ILE A 319 1.84 9.29 -12.75
CA ILE A 319 1.62 7.86 -12.55
C ILE A 319 2.92 7.14 -12.87
N THR A 320 3.34 6.28 -11.95
CA THR A 320 4.46 5.35 -12.13
C THR A 320 3.90 3.95 -12.21
N PHE A 321 4.33 3.14 -13.18
CA PHE A 321 3.74 1.85 -13.47
C PHE A 321 4.76 0.88 -14.10
N ALA A 322 4.45 -0.41 -14.11
CA ALA A 322 5.25 -1.41 -14.80
C ALA A 322 4.73 -1.65 -16.21
N ARG A 323 5.65 -1.72 -17.18
CA ARG A 323 5.37 -1.99 -18.60
C ARG A 323 6.17 -3.18 -19.10
N GLY A 324 5.48 -4.20 -19.63
CA GLY A 324 6.05 -5.31 -20.37
C GLY A 324 5.83 -5.16 -21.87
N ASN A 325 6.58 -5.91 -22.68
CA ASN A 325 6.24 -6.06 -24.10
C ASN A 325 5.08 -7.09 -24.26
N GLU A 326 4.44 -7.10 -25.44
CA GLU A 326 3.31 -7.99 -25.79
C GLU A 326 3.46 -9.46 -25.33
N ASN A 327 4.70 -9.96 -25.28
CA ASN A 327 5.00 -11.34 -24.93
C ASN A 327 5.71 -11.47 -23.56
N ASN A 328 5.91 -10.39 -22.82
CA ASN A 328 6.68 -10.31 -21.57
C ASN A 328 8.06 -11.02 -21.59
N THR A 329 8.62 -11.23 -22.80
CA THR A 329 9.85 -12.01 -22.99
C THR A 329 11.12 -11.33 -22.48
N LYS A 330 11.03 -10.04 -22.10
CA LYS A 330 12.15 -9.25 -21.57
C LYS A 330 11.91 -8.75 -20.14
N GLY A 331 10.87 -9.26 -19.48
CA GLY A 331 10.41 -8.76 -18.19
C GLY A 331 9.66 -7.42 -18.30
N THR A 332 9.23 -6.91 -17.14
CA THR A 332 8.57 -5.62 -17.01
C THR A 332 9.55 -4.56 -16.51
N ASN A 333 9.37 -3.30 -16.91
CA ASN A 333 10.22 -2.18 -16.50
C ASN A 333 9.37 -1.06 -15.89
N ILE A 334 9.94 -0.28 -14.99
CA ILE A 334 9.26 0.82 -14.33
C ILE A 334 9.27 2.06 -15.23
N MET A 335 8.06 2.52 -15.56
CA MET A 335 7.80 3.70 -16.37
C MET A 335 7.17 4.80 -15.52
N THR A 336 7.27 6.05 -15.96
CA THR A 336 6.54 7.17 -15.38
C THR A 336 5.96 8.07 -16.45
N SER A 337 4.76 8.60 -16.21
CA SER A 337 4.11 9.58 -17.07
C SER A 337 3.56 10.73 -16.24
N GLY A 338 3.84 11.97 -16.64
CA GLY A 338 3.35 13.18 -15.97
C GLY A 338 2.09 13.73 -16.64
N MET A 339 1.14 14.16 -15.81
CA MET A 339 -0.07 14.85 -16.28
C MET A 339 0.23 16.31 -16.63
N GLN A 340 -0.09 16.70 -17.83
CA GLN A 340 0.10 18.09 -18.30
C GLN A 340 -1.02 19.03 -17.80
N SER A 341 -2.21 18.47 -17.52
CA SER A 341 -3.36 19.20 -16.99
C SER A 341 -4.28 18.25 -16.22
N LYS A 342 -4.54 18.54 -14.96
CA LYS A 342 -5.53 17.80 -14.14
C LYS A 342 -6.95 17.89 -14.71
N MET A 343 -7.31 19.05 -15.30
CA MET A 343 -8.65 19.25 -15.85
C MET A 343 -8.94 18.41 -17.11
N GLN A 344 -7.91 18.02 -17.86
CA GLN A 344 -8.06 17.30 -19.14
C GLN A 344 -7.57 15.87 -19.06
N GLN A 345 -7.03 15.41 -17.91
CA GLN A 345 -6.35 14.11 -17.74
C GLN A 345 -5.38 13.79 -18.89
N ASN A 346 -4.66 14.80 -19.35
CA ASN A 346 -3.75 14.67 -20.47
C ASN A 346 -2.36 14.28 -19.97
N TYR A 347 -2.01 13.02 -20.14
CA TYR A 347 -0.72 12.46 -19.77
C TYR A 347 0.30 12.63 -20.89
N GLY A 348 1.55 12.92 -20.53
CA GLY A 348 2.68 12.91 -21.45
C GLY A 348 3.11 11.49 -21.83
N THR A 349 4.03 11.39 -22.79
CA THR A 349 4.61 10.09 -23.16
C THR A 349 5.34 9.47 -21.96
N ALA A 350 5.05 8.20 -21.69
CA ALA A 350 5.72 7.47 -20.62
C ALA A 350 7.23 7.34 -20.88
N SER A 351 8.03 7.53 -19.84
CA SER A 351 9.49 7.42 -19.86
C SER A 351 9.99 6.35 -18.89
N LEU A 352 11.06 5.65 -19.28
CA LEU A 352 11.71 4.61 -18.49
C LEU A 352 12.45 5.23 -17.29
N ILE A 353 12.29 4.63 -16.10
CA ILE A 353 13.14 4.91 -14.94
C ILE A 353 14.24 3.85 -14.88
N GLY A 354 15.28 4.02 -15.69
CA GLY A 354 16.33 3.00 -15.89
C GLY A 354 17.13 2.64 -14.65
N GLN A 355 17.24 3.55 -13.66
CA GLN A 355 17.99 3.30 -12.42
C GLN A 355 17.33 2.25 -11.52
N VAL A 356 16.01 2.10 -11.61
CA VAL A 356 15.22 1.19 -10.78
C VAL A 356 14.74 -0.05 -11.53
N SER A 357 14.89 -0.06 -12.85
CA SER A 357 14.53 -1.20 -13.71
C SER A 357 15.68 -2.19 -13.83
N SER A 358 15.36 -3.47 -13.91
CA SER A 358 16.29 -4.59 -14.06
C SER A 358 16.12 -5.29 -15.41
N ASN A 359 16.80 -6.43 -15.61
CA ASN A 359 16.59 -7.31 -16.77
C ASN A 359 15.55 -8.42 -16.49
N PHE A 360 14.79 -8.29 -15.40
CA PHE A 360 13.78 -9.24 -14.94
C PHE A 360 12.45 -8.52 -14.80
N ASN A 361 11.47 -9.15 -14.17
CA ASN A 361 10.20 -8.51 -13.88
C ASN A 361 10.36 -7.51 -12.73
N ASP A 362 10.01 -6.25 -12.98
CA ASP A 362 9.96 -5.15 -12.02
C ASP A 362 8.52 -4.65 -11.85
N GLY A 363 8.11 -4.40 -10.64
CA GLY A 363 6.74 -4.04 -10.24
C GLY A 363 6.06 -5.20 -9.49
N PRO A 364 5.12 -4.90 -8.59
CA PRO A 364 4.43 -3.61 -8.29
C PRO A 364 5.33 -2.49 -7.80
N VAL A 365 4.86 -1.27 -8.06
CA VAL A 365 5.49 -0.04 -7.59
C VAL A 365 4.56 0.71 -6.63
N TYR A 366 5.12 1.25 -5.57
CA TYR A 366 4.41 2.12 -4.62
C TYR A 366 5.21 3.40 -4.39
N MET A 367 4.62 4.53 -4.75
CA MET A 367 5.18 5.85 -4.46
C MET A 367 4.78 6.25 -3.05
N HIS A 368 5.74 6.55 -2.20
CA HIS A 368 5.45 7.00 -0.85
C HIS A 368 4.97 8.46 -0.85
N ILE A 369 4.12 8.81 0.13
CA ILE A 369 3.52 10.15 0.24
C ILE A 369 4.54 11.28 0.41
N ASP A 370 5.79 11.00 0.77
CA ASP A 370 6.88 11.98 0.83
C ASP A 370 7.32 12.50 -0.56
N GLY A 371 6.88 11.84 -1.65
CA GLY A 371 7.26 12.15 -3.03
C GLY A 371 8.74 11.88 -3.36
N ARG A 372 9.48 11.24 -2.46
CA ARG A 372 10.93 11.01 -2.56
C ARG A 372 11.33 9.57 -2.40
N THR A 373 10.44 8.72 -1.88
CA THR A 373 10.68 7.30 -1.65
C THR A 373 9.79 6.47 -2.56
N MET A 374 10.37 5.47 -3.21
CA MET A 374 9.68 4.50 -4.06
C MET A 374 9.98 3.10 -3.55
N TYR A 375 8.97 2.29 -3.37
CA TYR A 375 9.09 0.86 -3.11
C TYR A 375 8.72 0.10 -4.37
N ILE A 376 9.50 -0.94 -4.68
CA ILE A 376 9.36 -1.71 -5.92
C ILE A 376 9.50 -3.18 -5.56
N ALA A 377 8.61 -4.02 -6.04
CA ALA A 377 8.88 -5.46 -6.07
C ALA A 377 9.68 -5.78 -7.33
N SER A 378 10.66 -6.65 -7.23
CA SER A 378 11.49 -7.06 -8.37
C SER A 378 12.04 -8.46 -8.20
N GLN A 379 12.15 -9.18 -9.31
CA GLN A 379 12.87 -10.47 -9.41
C GLN A 379 14.34 -10.27 -9.77
N GLY A 380 14.76 -9.03 -9.99
CA GLY A 380 16.12 -8.62 -10.31
C GLY A 380 16.91 -8.13 -9.11
N HIS A 381 17.89 -7.27 -9.36
CA HIS A 381 18.75 -6.66 -8.33
C HIS A 381 19.38 -7.70 -7.37
N GLU A 382 19.39 -7.47 -6.07
CA GLU A 382 19.83 -8.42 -5.05
C GLU A 382 18.66 -9.22 -4.48
N SER A 383 17.80 -9.80 -5.34
CA SER A 383 16.70 -10.66 -4.90
C SER A 383 17.20 -11.90 -4.16
N ILE A 384 16.44 -12.33 -3.15
CA ILE A 384 16.71 -13.52 -2.32
C ILE A 384 15.83 -14.72 -2.68
N GLY A 385 14.85 -14.50 -3.55
CA GLY A 385 13.97 -15.53 -4.11
C GLY A 385 12.72 -14.88 -4.69
N GLY A 386 12.09 -15.37 -5.73
CA GLY A 386 10.86 -14.78 -6.28
C GLY A 386 10.88 -13.25 -6.47
N TYR A 387 9.76 -12.61 -6.15
CA TYR A 387 9.69 -11.16 -6.00
C TYR A 387 10.11 -10.72 -4.60
N ASP A 388 10.94 -9.70 -4.51
CA ASP A 388 11.36 -9.06 -3.27
C ASP A 388 11.07 -7.57 -3.29
N ILE A 389 10.83 -6.97 -2.13
CA ILE A 389 10.60 -5.54 -1.95
C ILE A 389 11.94 -4.81 -1.83
N PHE A 390 12.10 -3.80 -2.67
CA PHE A 390 13.25 -2.88 -2.69
C PHE A 390 12.79 -1.46 -2.43
N VAL A 391 13.69 -0.64 -1.90
CA VAL A 391 13.47 0.80 -1.71
C VAL A 391 14.46 1.61 -2.53
N SER A 392 13.98 2.68 -3.16
CA SER A 392 14.77 3.66 -3.89
C SER A 392 14.42 5.07 -3.43
N TYR A 393 15.42 5.96 -3.37
CA TYR A 393 15.26 7.34 -2.91
C TYR A 393 15.55 8.32 -4.03
N ARG A 394 14.75 9.38 -4.13
CA ARG A 394 14.95 10.47 -5.09
C ARG A 394 15.86 11.54 -4.50
N THR A 395 17.04 11.70 -5.09
CA THR A 395 18.02 12.73 -4.71
C THR A 395 18.39 13.55 -5.94
N GLN A 396 18.35 14.88 -5.83
CA GLN A 396 18.68 15.81 -6.95
C GLN A 396 17.97 15.50 -8.27
N GLY A 397 16.71 15.02 -8.18
CA GLY A 397 15.89 14.73 -9.37
C GLY A 397 16.04 13.30 -9.94
N SER A 398 17.02 12.52 -9.50
CA SER A 398 17.28 11.15 -9.95
C SER A 398 16.95 10.13 -8.86
N TRP A 399 16.56 8.93 -9.25
CA TRP A 399 16.35 7.80 -8.34
C TRP A 399 17.67 7.08 -8.04
N SER A 400 17.85 6.63 -6.81
CA SER A 400 18.98 5.79 -6.43
C SER A 400 18.79 4.36 -6.97
N PRO A 401 19.86 3.55 -7.11
CA PRO A 401 19.71 2.12 -7.27
C PRO A 401 18.85 1.53 -6.14
N PRO A 402 17.96 0.55 -6.43
CA PRO A 402 17.13 -0.07 -5.42
C PRO A 402 17.94 -0.88 -4.41
N VAL A 403 17.56 -0.79 -3.15
CA VAL A 403 18.16 -1.54 -2.04
C VAL A 403 17.15 -2.54 -1.51
N ASN A 404 17.54 -3.81 -1.37
CA ASN A 404 16.69 -4.86 -0.80
C ASN A 404 16.33 -4.54 0.64
N MET A 405 15.05 -4.63 1.02
CA MET A 405 14.58 -4.32 2.37
C MET A 405 14.96 -5.37 3.42
N GLY A 406 15.55 -6.48 3.02
CA GLY A 406 16.13 -7.48 3.90
C GLY A 406 15.12 -8.45 4.53
N TYR A 407 15.66 -9.48 5.19
CA TYR A 407 14.87 -10.45 5.94
C TYR A 407 14.47 -9.87 7.33
N PRO A 408 13.22 -10.06 7.83
CA PRO A 408 12.19 -10.96 7.34
C PRO A 408 11.12 -10.33 6.41
N ILE A 409 11.33 -9.10 5.93
CA ILE A 409 10.40 -8.49 4.96
C ILE A 409 10.39 -9.34 3.69
N ASN A 410 11.59 -9.57 3.15
CA ASN A 410 11.81 -10.44 2.01
C ASN A 410 12.23 -11.83 2.45
N THR A 411 11.73 -12.86 1.75
CA THR A 411 11.96 -14.28 2.01
C THR A 411 12.31 -15.00 0.70
N PRO A 412 12.70 -16.28 0.71
CA PRO A 412 12.86 -17.03 -0.54
C PRO A 412 11.57 -17.25 -1.35
N TYR A 413 10.42 -16.78 -0.83
CA TYR A 413 9.11 -16.80 -1.49
C TYR A 413 8.85 -15.50 -2.25
N ASP A 414 7.69 -15.37 -2.88
CA ASP A 414 7.28 -14.10 -3.45
C ASP A 414 6.80 -13.16 -2.34
N ASP A 415 7.47 -12.02 -2.19
CA ASP A 415 7.09 -10.91 -1.33
C ASP A 415 6.88 -9.69 -2.22
N PHE A 416 5.64 -9.28 -2.43
CA PHE A 416 5.33 -8.23 -3.39
C PHE A 416 4.10 -7.42 -2.99
N PHE A 417 3.80 -6.34 -3.72
CA PHE A 417 2.91 -5.28 -3.30
C PHE A 417 3.28 -4.70 -1.93
N PHE A 418 3.60 -3.46 -1.90
CA PHE A 418 3.97 -2.77 -0.67
C PHE A 418 3.11 -1.53 -0.51
N ALA A 419 2.48 -1.36 0.64
CA ALA A 419 1.76 -0.15 0.99
C ALA A 419 2.07 0.24 2.43
N SER A 420 2.65 1.41 2.65
CA SER A 420 2.98 1.89 3.99
C SER A 420 1.94 2.87 4.54
N THR A 421 1.78 2.88 5.86
CA THR A 421 1.05 3.96 6.53
C THR A 421 1.84 5.26 6.48
N ALA A 422 1.16 6.40 6.38
CA ALA A 422 1.82 7.71 6.30
C ALA A 422 2.67 8.04 7.53
N ASN A 423 2.40 7.44 8.70
CA ASN A 423 3.21 7.60 9.90
C ASN A 423 4.50 6.75 9.91
N GLY A 424 4.73 5.93 8.88
CA GLY A 424 5.91 5.09 8.74
C GLY A 424 6.08 3.98 9.80
N LYS A 425 5.02 3.67 10.56
CA LYS A 425 5.08 2.63 11.60
C LYS A 425 4.79 1.24 11.06
N PHE A 426 3.93 1.16 10.05
CA PHE A 426 3.46 -0.07 9.48
C PHE A 426 3.52 -0.05 7.96
N ALA A 427 3.68 -1.23 7.38
CA ALA A 427 3.40 -1.48 5.98
C ALA A 427 2.61 -2.78 5.83
N TYR A 428 2.01 -2.97 4.66
CA TYR A 428 1.33 -4.19 4.28
C TYR A 428 1.94 -4.71 2.99
N ILE A 429 2.17 -6.03 2.93
CA ILE A 429 2.72 -6.72 1.77
C ILE A 429 1.86 -7.95 1.49
N SER A 430 1.95 -8.48 0.27
CA SER A 430 1.42 -9.79 -0.09
C SER A 430 2.56 -10.79 -0.15
N SER A 431 2.37 -11.97 0.44
CA SER A 431 3.38 -13.03 0.40
C SER A 431 2.76 -14.43 0.36
N ASN A 432 3.39 -15.34 -0.35
CA ASN A 432 3.01 -16.76 -0.40
C ASN A 432 3.89 -17.66 0.48
N ARG A 433 4.42 -17.07 1.57
CA ARG A 433 5.20 -17.80 2.59
C ARG A 433 4.34 -18.81 3.35
N PRO A 434 4.92 -19.87 3.95
CA PRO A 434 4.17 -21.03 4.45
C PRO A 434 3.27 -20.77 5.66
N GLU A 435 3.43 -19.67 6.38
CA GLU A 435 2.65 -19.34 7.58
C GLU A 435 1.26 -18.74 7.23
N GLY A 436 0.91 -18.65 5.95
CA GLY A 436 -0.35 -18.13 5.44
C GLY A 436 -1.53 -19.08 5.63
N ALA A 437 -2.73 -18.57 5.33
CA ALA A 437 -3.98 -19.33 5.30
C ALA A 437 -4.29 -19.88 3.90
N GLY A 438 -3.91 -19.13 2.86
CA GLY A 438 -4.15 -19.44 1.44
C GLY A 438 -2.87 -19.65 0.63
N GLY A 439 -2.88 -19.16 -0.58
CA GLY A 439 -1.69 -19.05 -1.42
C GLY A 439 -0.95 -17.76 -1.09
N PHE A 440 -1.44 -16.63 -1.59
CA PHE A 440 -0.99 -15.31 -1.17
C PHE A 440 -1.83 -14.78 -0.03
N ASP A 441 -1.19 -14.26 1.00
CA ASP A 441 -1.81 -13.63 2.15
C ASP A 441 -1.26 -12.22 2.35
N ILE A 442 -2.04 -11.36 3.01
CA ILE A 442 -1.62 -10.03 3.44
C ILE A 442 -0.89 -10.15 4.78
N TYR A 443 0.31 -9.60 4.83
CA TYR A 443 1.14 -9.49 6.03
C TYR A 443 1.33 -8.04 6.43
N LYS A 444 1.32 -7.78 7.73
CA LYS A 444 1.64 -6.49 8.33
C LYS A 444 3.09 -6.46 8.75
N VAL A 445 3.85 -5.52 8.22
CA VAL A 445 5.21 -5.23 8.66
C VAL A 445 5.17 -4.13 9.71
N THR A 446 5.68 -4.40 10.90
CA THR A 446 5.84 -3.40 11.99
C THR A 446 7.29 -3.01 12.10
N PHE A 447 7.61 -1.74 11.82
CA PHE A 447 8.96 -1.22 11.90
C PHE A 447 9.31 -0.77 13.32
N TRP A 448 10.41 -1.27 13.84
CA TRP A 448 10.96 -0.87 15.13
C TRP A 448 12.01 0.19 14.90
N GLY A 449 11.84 1.36 15.55
CA GLY A 449 12.86 2.42 15.54
C GLY A 449 14.13 2.02 16.29
N GLU A 450 15.09 2.97 16.36
CA GLU A 450 16.32 2.81 17.11
C GLU A 450 16.08 2.24 18.51
N PRO A 451 16.91 1.30 19.00
CA PRO A 451 16.85 0.82 20.37
C PRO A 451 16.95 2.02 21.32
N LYS A 452 16.01 2.13 22.24
CA LYS A 452 16.14 3.13 23.31
C LYS A 452 17.39 2.79 24.12
N ASN A 453 18.29 3.76 24.29
CA ASN A 453 19.38 3.62 25.23
C ASN A 453 18.79 3.30 26.61
N PRO A 454 19.29 2.26 27.31
CA PRO A 454 18.82 1.97 28.65
C PRO A 454 19.03 3.21 29.53
N ILE A 455 18.01 3.59 30.27
CA ILE A 455 18.09 4.65 31.27
C ILE A 455 18.98 4.10 32.39
N VAL A 456 20.19 4.62 32.51
CA VAL A 456 21.29 4.06 33.35
C VAL A 456 21.21 4.49 34.83
N ASP A 457 20.02 4.87 35.33
CA ASP A 457 19.87 5.44 36.68
C ASP A 457 19.20 4.51 37.71
N VAL A 458 19.25 3.17 37.52
CA VAL A 458 18.68 2.23 38.51
C VAL A 458 19.74 1.27 38.98
N GLU A 459 19.87 1.11 40.31
CA GLU A 459 20.83 0.21 40.98
C GLU A 459 20.75 -1.26 40.44
N ASP A 460 19.61 -1.71 40.00
CA ASP A 460 19.37 -3.05 39.43
C ASP A 460 20.11 -3.29 38.10
N TYR A 461 20.44 -2.22 37.32
CA TYR A 461 21.19 -2.33 36.08
C TYR A 461 22.67 -2.65 36.31
N LEU A 462 23.25 -2.15 37.39
CA LEU A 462 24.64 -2.43 37.79
C LEU A 462 24.83 -3.91 38.16
N LEU A 463 23.85 -4.53 38.78
CA LEU A 463 23.86 -5.96 39.12
C LEU A 463 23.73 -6.85 37.89
N ALA A 464 22.89 -6.46 36.90
CA ALA A 464 22.72 -7.19 35.64
C ALA A 464 23.96 -7.08 34.74
N SER A 465 24.70 -5.98 34.77
CA SER A 465 25.93 -5.78 33.98
C SER A 465 27.14 -6.54 34.51
N ILE A 466 27.13 -6.91 35.79
CA ILE A 466 28.19 -7.70 36.47
C ILE A 466 27.97 -9.21 36.25
N ALA A 467 26.77 -9.66 36.00
CA ALA A 467 26.39 -11.07 35.92
C ALA A 467 26.44 -11.65 34.50
N LYS A 468 27.57 -11.67 33.82
CA LYS A 468 27.93 -12.14 32.49
C LYS A 468 27.67 -11.12 31.37
N PRO A 469 28.72 -10.82 30.56
CA PRO A 469 28.49 -10.15 29.30
C PRO A 469 27.56 -11.03 28.45
N ILE A 470 26.36 -10.54 28.18
CA ILE A 470 25.55 -11.00 27.04
C ILE A 470 26.49 -10.82 25.86
N LYS A 471 26.86 -11.92 25.18
CA LYS A 471 27.50 -11.83 23.87
C LYS A 471 26.70 -10.82 23.08
N ASP A 472 27.40 -9.85 22.47
CA ASP A 472 26.79 -8.76 21.74
C ASP A 472 25.53 -9.26 21.03
N PRO A 473 24.34 -8.80 21.40
CA PRO A 473 23.17 -9.12 20.61
C PRO A 473 23.49 -8.66 19.20
N GLN A 474 23.32 -9.49 18.20
CA GLN A 474 23.36 -9.03 16.83
C GLN A 474 22.38 -7.86 16.77
N ILE A 475 22.92 -6.64 16.61
CA ILE A 475 22.10 -5.45 16.47
C ILE A 475 21.51 -5.56 15.07
N GLU A 476 20.23 -5.88 15.03
CA GLU A 476 19.48 -5.93 13.78
C GLU A 476 19.53 -4.53 13.14
N ASP A 477 19.77 -4.46 11.84
CA ASP A 477 19.79 -3.22 11.09
C ASP A 477 18.41 -2.54 11.16
N VAL A 478 18.39 -1.27 11.47
CA VAL A 478 17.15 -0.48 11.54
C VAL A 478 16.69 -0.14 10.13
N VAL A 479 15.50 -0.61 9.76
CA VAL A 479 14.82 -0.12 8.56
C VAL A 479 14.17 1.21 8.88
N SER A 480 14.73 2.30 8.44
CA SER A 480 14.09 3.61 8.52
C SER A 480 13.17 3.80 7.33
N ILE A 481 11.86 3.70 7.54
CA ILE A 481 10.92 4.39 6.65
C ILE A 481 11.07 5.88 6.96
N ASN A 482 11.27 6.70 5.93
CA ASN A 482 11.37 8.14 6.12
C ASN A 482 10.16 8.65 6.89
N LYS A 483 10.40 9.21 8.08
CA LYS A 483 9.35 9.88 8.83
C LYS A 483 8.92 11.09 8.01
N VAL A 484 7.65 11.13 7.65
CA VAL A 484 7.11 12.22 6.87
C VAL A 484 6.70 13.35 7.81
N SER A 485 7.22 14.53 7.57
CA SER A 485 6.73 15.76 8.18
C SER A 485 5.41 16.15 7.49
N LEU A 486 4.32 15.49 7.90
CA LEU A 486 3.02 15.56 7.25
C LEU A 486 1.90 15.73 8.26
N THR A 487 1.02 16.70 8.05
CA THR A 487 -0.25 16.79 8.77
C THR A 487 -1.37 16.29 7.85
N VAL A 488 -2.02 15.21 8.25
CA VAL A 488 -3.25 14.73 7.61
C VAL A 488 -4.44 15.42 8.27
N PHE A 489 -5.17 16.20 7.49
CA PHE A 489 -6.39 16.85 7.92
C PHE A 489 -7.57 16.10 7.32
N LYS A 490 -8.35 15.45 8.16
CA LYS A 490 -9.56 14.73 7.78
C LYS A 490 -10.78 15.26 8.52
N GLY A 491 -11.93 15.05 7.94
CA GLY A 491 -13.17 15.43 8.59
C GLY A 491 -14.39 15.22 7.73
N LYS A 492 -15.43 15.93 8.11
CA LYS A 492 -16.67 15.99 7.34
C LYS A 492 -17.29 17.39 7.40
N THR A 493 -17.98 17.76 6.34
CA THR A 493 -18.80 18.97 6.26
C THR A 493 -20.25 18.61 6.48
N ILE A 494 -20.91 19.33 7.38
CA ILE A 494 -22.31 19.10 7.74
C ILE A 494 -23.07 20.43 7.84
N ASP A 495 -24.36 20.36 7.64
CA ASP A 495 -25.29 21.45 7.96
C ASP A 495 -25.38 21.64 9.50
N ALA A 496 -25.13 22.85 9.96
CA ALA A 496 -25.08 23.18 11.40
C ALA A 496 -26.39 22.93 12.15
N LEU A 497 -27.54 22.92 11.47
CA LEU A 497 -28.86 22.76 12.08
C LEU A 497 -29.34 21.32 12.03
N THR A 498 -29.15 20.65 10.90
CA THR A 498 -29.69 19.31 10.63
C THR A 498 -28.70 18.19 10.82
N SER A 499 -27.39 18.51 10.97
CA SER A 499 -26.26 17.56 11.03
C SER A 499 -26.16 16.66 9.81
N LYS A 500 -26.86 16.97 8.72
CA LYS A 500 -26.75 16.22 7.46
C LYS A 500 -25.45 16.56 6.74
N ALA A 501 -24.91 15.58 6.02
CA ALA A 501 -23.75 15.79 5.18
C ALA A 501 -24.02 16.86 4.12
N VAL A 502 -23.02 17.70 3.86
CA VAL A 502 -23.07 18.76 2.83
C VAL A 502 -21.89 18.58 1.90
N GLU A 503 -22.16 18.44 0.61
CA GLU A 503 -21.13 18.52 -0.41
C GLU A 503 -20.57 19.94 -0.46
N SER A 504 -19.25 20.07 -0.37
CA SER A 504 -18.59 21.37 -0.22
C SER A 504 -17.30 21.41 -1.03
N SER A 505 -17.01 22.55 -1.63
CA SER A 505 -15.71 22.83 -2.24
C SER A 505 -14.73 23.29 -1.15
N ILE A 506 -13.56 22.66 -1.09
CA ILE A 506 -12.46 23.03 -0.20
C ILE A 506 -11.33 23.65 -1.05
N GLU A 507 -10.88 24.83 -0.65
CA GLU A 507 -9.74 25.54 -1.23
C GLU A 507 -8.65 25.69 -0.19
N ILE A 508 -7.42 25.30 -0.56
CA ILE A 508 -6.24 25.43 0.28
C ILE A 508 -5.32 26.51 -0.30
N THR A 509 -4.94 27.46 0.53
CA THR A 509 -4.09 28.59 0.17
C THR A 509 -2.82 28.59 1.02
N ASP A 510 -1.66 28.79 0.43
CA ASP A 510 -0.46 29.19 1.15
C ASP A 510 -0.59 30.67 1.55
N ASN A 511 -0.79 30.93 2.84
CA ASN A 511 -1.04 32.30 3.33
C ASN A 511 0.14 33.25 3.13
N LYS A 512 1.38 32.71 3.05
CA LYS A 512 2.57 33.52 2.83
C LYS A 512 2.65 34.07 1.41
N THR A 513 2.25 33.27 0.42
CA THR A 513 2.31 33.65 -0.99
C THR A 513 0.97 34.11 -1.54
N GLY A 514 -0.14 33.82 -0.86
CA GLY A 514 -1.51 34.03 -1.35
C GLY A 514 -1.92 33.08 -2.48
N GLN A 515 -1.09 32.10 -2.79
CA GLN A 515 -1.32 31.18 -3.89
C GLN A 515 -2.24 30.03 -3.48
N VAL A 516 -3.25 29.74 -4.29
CA VAL A 516 -4.07 28.54 -4.12
C VAL A 516 -3.23 27.33 -4.51
N ILE A 517 -3.08 26.41 -3.53
CA ILE A 517 -2.31 25.18 -3.68
C ILE A 517 -3.20 24.10 -4.30
N GLU A 518 -4.42 23.95 -3.77
CA GLU A 518 -5.31 22.89 -4.18
C GLU A 518 -6.78 23.26 -4.02
N ARG A 519 -7.64 22.64 -4.84
CA ARG A 519 -9.11 22.68 -4.74
C ARG A 519 -9.66 21.30 -4.96
N PHE A 520 -10.59 20.88 -4.10
CA PHE A 520 -11.29 19.60 -4.24
C PHE A 520 -12.71 19.72 -3.63
N THR A 521 -13.53 18.71 -3.89
CA THR A 521 -14.90 18.63 -3.39
C THR A 521 -15.03 17.50 -2.36
N THR A 522 -15.73 17.75 -1.26
CA THR A 522 -16.00 16.71 -0.26
C THR A 522 -16.95 15.65 -0.83
N ASN A 523 -16.95 14.48 -0.25
CA ASN A 523 -17.81 13.38 -0.69
C ASN A 523 -19.31 13.79 -0.57
N SER A 524 -20.05 13.70 -1.68
CA SER A 524 -21.44 14.17 -1.78
C SER A 524 -22.42 13.47 -0.82
N ALA A 525 -22.20 12.20 -0.50
CA ALA A 525 -23.08 11.43 0.37
C ALA A 525 -22.73 11.56 1.85
N THR A 526 -21.45 11.71 2.20
CA THR A 526 -20.96 11.64 3.58
C THR A 526 -20.38 12.95 4.08
N GLY A 527 -20.12 13.92 3.19
CA GLY A 527 -19.39 15.15 3.47
C GLY A 527 -17.92 14.94 3.82
N LYS A 528 -17.43 13.71 3.80
CA LYS A 528 -16.04 13.39 4.21
C LYS A 528 -15.02 14.01 3.28
N PHE A 529 -13.88 14.37 3.86
CA PHE A 529 -12.69 14.81 3.14
C PHE A 529 -11.42 14.33 3.84
N LEU A 530 -10.36 14.21 3.06
CA LEU A 530 -9.02 13.88 3.51
C LEU A 530 -8.04 14.70 2.71
N LEU A 531 -7.13 15.40 3.37
CA LEU A 531 -6.06 16.15 2.70
C LEU A 531 -4.76 16.04 3.48
N SER A 532 -3.66 16.20 2.76
CA SER A 532 -2.32 16.11 3.31
C SER A 532 -1.60 17.45 3.17
N LEU A 533 -1.09 17.99 4.29
CA LEU A 533 -0.41 19.27 4.36
C LEU A 533 1.05 19.07 4.76
N THR A 534 1.97 19.60 3.97
CA THR A 534 3.42 19.52 4.27
C THR A 534 3.79 20.48 5.41
N ALA A 535 4.82 20.14 6.20
CA ALA A 535 5.34 21.00 7.25
C ALA A 535 6.03 22.27 6.68
N GLY A 536 6.25 23.26 7.53
CA GLY A 536 6.97 24.49 7.21
C GLY A 536 6.13 25.57 6.53
N LYS A 537 4.80 25.50 6.61
CA LYS A 537 3.88 26.45 5.97
C LYS A 537 2.70 26.83 6.84
N ASN A 538 2.18 28.02 6.62
CA ASN A 538 0.91 28.49 7.14
C ASN A 538 -0.16 28.37 6.04
N TYR A 539 -1.21 27.58 6.30
CA TYR A 539 -2.28 27.29 5.37
C TYR A 539 -3.58 27.98 5.73
N GLY A 540 -4.22 28.61 4.74
CA GLY A 540 -5.61 29.01 4.79
C GLY A 540 -6.48 27.94 4.12
N ILE A 541 -7.50 27.47 4.82
CA ILE A 541 -8.48 26.50 4.31
C ILE A 541 -9.83 27.20 4.27
N ALA A 542 -10.44 27.24 3.09
CA ALA A 542 -11.78 27.77 2.89
C ALA A 542 -12.72 26.67 2.40
N VAL A 543 -13.89 26.56 3.02
CA VAL A 543 -14.92 25.58 2.68
C VAL A 543 -16.17 26.32 2.24
N LYS A 544 -16.68 26.01 1.03
CA LYS A 544 -17.86 26.63 0.45
C LYS A 544 -18.89 25.59 0.02
N ALA A 545 -20.16 25.91 0.22
CA ALA A 545 -21.27 25.13 -0.31
C ALA A 545 -22.42 26.09 -0.68
N ASP A 546 -23.22 25.71 -1.68
CA ASP A 546 -24.34 26.52 -2.16
C ASP A 546 -25.40 26.70 -1.05
N GLY A 547 -25.80 27.94 -0.81
CA GLY A 547 -26.78 28.27 0.26
C GLY A 547 -26.18 28.39 1.66
N TYR A 548 -24.86 28.24 1.81
CA TYR A 548 -24.18 28.35 3.09
C TYR A 548 -23.18 29.51 3.14
N LEU A 549 -22.91 30.00 4.32
CA LEU A 549 -21.76 30.85 4.58
C LEU A 549 -20.49 30.01 4.44
N PHE A 550 -19.45 30.59 3.88
CA PHE A 550 -18.15 29.91 3.82
C PHE A 550 -17.56 29.73 5.23
N HIS A 551 -16.84 28.64 5.42
CA HIS A 551 -16.05 28.39 6.63
C HIS A 551 -14.59 28.61 6.33
N SER A 552 -13.84 29.16 7.29
CA SER A 552 -12.42 29.47 7.15
C SER A 552 -11.61 28.92 8.32
N GLU A 553 -10.50 28.28 8.03
CA GLU A 553 -9.52 27.76 9.00
C GLU A 553 -8.14 28.28 8.67
N ASN A 554 -7.29 28.39 9.70
CA ASN A 554 -5.88 28.72 9.60
C ASN A 554 -5.06 27.64 10.32
N PHE A 555 -4.07 27.08 9.63
CA PHE A 555 -3.18 26.08 10.17
C PHE A 555 -1.74 26.50 9.98
N ASP A 556 -1.03 26.68 11.09
CA ASP A 556 0.41 26.85 11.09
C ASP A 556 1.08 25.52 11.40
N ILE A 557 1.81 24.96 10.42
CA ILE A 557 2.51 23.69 10.58
C ILE A 557 4.00 23.99 10.59
N PRO A 558 4.65 23.96 11.80
CA PRO A 558 6.07 24.27 11.93
C PRO A 558 6.96 23.35 11.10
N ASP A 559 8.15 23.87 10.69
CA ASP A 559 9.19 23.04 10.11
C ASP A 559 9.58 21.88 11.04
N GLY A 560 9.81 20.70 10.47
CA GLY A 560 10.22 19.51 11.23
C GLY A 560 9.11 18.88 12.08
N SER A 561 7.84 19.33 11.93
CA SER A 561 6.70 18.63 12.54
C SER A 561 6.65 17.18 12.07
N GLU A 562 6.54 16.23 13.01
CA GLU A 562 6.30 14.82 12.69
C GLU A 562 4.87 14.62 12.14
N TYR A 563 4.57 13.39 11.73
CA TYR A 563 3.21 13.03 11.32
C TYR A 563 2.16 13.41 12.37
N ASN A 564 1.15 14.15 11.95
CA ASN A 564 0.04 14.57 12.78
C ASN A 564 -1.30 14.30 12.07
N LEU A 565 -2.29 13.81 12.82
CA LEU A 565 -3.63 13.54 12.31
C LEU A 565 -4.63 14.47 13.01
N ILE A 566 -5.24 15.38 12.24
CA ILE A 566 -6.28 16.28 12.73
C ILE A 566 -7.61 15.78 12.18
N ASN A 567 -8.58 15.50 13.08
CA ASN A 567 -9.93 15.13 12.71
C ASN A 567 -10.92 16.23 13.13
N LYS A 568 -11.69 16.77 12.17
CA LYS A 568 -12.57 17.91 12.43
C LYS A 568 -13.88 17.83 11.67
N THR A 569 -14.98 18.08 12.37
CA THR A 569 -16.28 18.33 11.74
C THR A 569 -16.42 19.82 11.47
N ILE A 570 -16.70 20.19 10.21
CA ILE A 570 -16.94 21.56 9.78
C ILE A 570 -18.44 21.75 9.64
N GLU A 571 -19.00 22.60 10.50
CA GLU A 571 -20.40 22.94 10.51
C GLU A 571 -20.67 24.19 9.67
N LEU A 572 -21.36 24.00 8.54
CA LEU A 572 -21.73 25.09 7.64
C LEU A 572 -23.04 25.70 8.06
N LYS A 573 -23.07 27.01 8.14
CA LYS A 573 -24.25 27.80 8.56
C LYS A 573 -24.97 28.33 7.31
N ASN A 574 -26.28 28.19 7.29
CA ASN A 574 -27.12 28.70 6.21
C ASN A 574 -27.01 30.23 6.11
N ILE A 575 -27.21 30.77 4.91
CA ILE A 575 -27.32 32.21 4.68
C ILE A 575 -28.67 32.73 5.26
N ALA A 576 -28.67 33.11 6.53
CA ALA A 576 -29.83 33.60 7.25
C ALA A 576 -29.44 34.72 8.19
N VAL A 577 -30.40 35.60 8.52
CA VAL A 577 -30.18 36.69 9.48
C VAL A 577 -29.78 36.15 10.84
N GLY A 578 -28.72 36.73 11.43
CA GLY A 578 -28.08 36.27 12.67
C GLY A 578 -27.01 35.20 12.47
N SER A 579 -26.87 34.65 11.27
CA SER A 579 -25.75 33.75 10.95
C SER A 579 -24.44 34.51 10.93
N LYS A 580 -23.41 33.96 11.59
CA LYS A 580 -22.11 34.59 11.67
C LYS A 580 -20.96 33.58 11.58
N ILE A 581 -19.84 34.02 11.04
CA ILE A 581 -18.59 33.27 10.92
C ILE A 581 -17.40 34.10 11.42
N ALA A 582 -16.38 33.42 11.91
CA ALA A 582 -15.08 34.02 12.16
C ALA A 582 -14.27 34.03 10.87
N LEU A 583 -13.73 35.17 10.51
CA LEU A 583 -12.83 35.34 9.33
C LEU A 583 -11.38 35.04 9.80
N ARG A 584 -10.98 33.78 9.78
CA ARG A 584 -9.75 33.29 10.42
C ARG A 584 -8.48 33.65 9.64
N ASN A 585 -8.61 33.99 8.38
CA ASN A 585 -7.50 34.38 7.52
C ASN A 585 -7.43 35.92 7.25
N ILE A 586 -7.93 36.71 8.18
CA ILE A 586 -7.74 38.16 8.20
C ILE A 586 -6.59 38.51 9.15
N PHE A 587 -5.49 39.02 8.62
CA PHE A 587 -4.28 39.32 9.36
C PHE A 587 -4.02 40.83 9.38
N PHE A 588 -3.60 41.32 10.56
CA PHE A 588 -3.21 42.70 10.77
C PHE A 588 -1.79 42.78 11.31
N ASP A 589 -1.13 43.90 11.11
CA ASP A 589 0.12 44.18 11.82
C ASP A 589 -0.12 44.26 13.32
N ILE A 590 0.91 43.92 14.11
CA ILE A 590 0.83 43.93 15.58
C ILE A 590 0.47 45.33 16.07
N GLY A 591 -0.60 45.42 16.84
CA GLY A 591 -1.09 46.69 17.42
C GLY A 591 -1.64 47.68 16.36
N LYS A 592 -1.86 47.26 15.12
CA LYS A 592 -2.37 48.14 14.05
C LYS A 592 -3.64 47.56 13.42
N ALA A 593 -4.33 48.38 12.61
CA ALA A 593 -5.47 48.04 11.78
C ALA A 593 -5.07 47.91 10.29
N THR A 594 -3.79 47.88 9.97
CA THR A 594 -3.31 47.71 8.57
C THR A 594 -3.50 46.25 8.17
N LEU A 595 -4.32 46.04 7.15
CA LEU A 595 -4.52 44.71 6.56
C LEU A 595 -3.24 44.26 5.85
N ARG A 596 -2.85 43.03 6.13
CA ARG A 596 -1.72 42.38 5.45
C ARG A 596 -2.18 41.74 4.16
N SER A 597 -1.27 41.60 3.18
CA SER A 597 -1.55 41.01 1.88
C SER A 597 -2.07 39.57 1.95
N GLU A 598 -1.68 38.84 3.00
CA GLU A 598 -2.14 37.47 3.28
C GLU A 598 -3.65 37.39 3.55
N SER A 599 -4.29 38.52 3.87
CA SER A 599 -5.76 38.61 4.06
C SER A 599 -6.54 38.67 2.74
N ASN A 600 -5.88 38.93 1.61
CA ASN A 600 -6.57 39.22 0.35
C ASN A 600 -7.50 38.07 -0.08
N ALA A 601 -7.06 36.80 0.04
CA ALA A 601 -7.86 35.67 -0.35
C ALA A 601 -9.18 35.57 0.46
N GLU A 602 -9.15 35.83 1.75
CA GLU A 602 -10.33 35.83 2.62
C GLU A 602 -11.26 37.00 2.30
N LEU A 603 -10.69 38.19 2.08
CA LEU A 603 -11.44 39.38 1.72
C LEU A 603 -12.13 39.24 0.36
N ASP A 604 -11.48 38.60 -0.61
CA ASP A 604 -12.04 38.33 -1.94
C ASP A 604 -13.17 37.28 -1.88
N ARG A 605 -13.08 36.30 -0.96
CA ARG A 605 -14.20 35.35 -0.70
C ARG A 605 -15.42 36.07 -0.12
N LEU A 606 -15.21 36.94 0.85
CA LEU A 606 -16.26 37.76 1.42
C LEU A 606 -16.87 38.70 0.37
N LEU A 607 -16.05 39.33 -0.47
CA LEU A 607 -16.47 40.13 -1.59
C LEU A 607 -17.34 39.33 -2.58
N SER A 608 -16.95 38.11 -2.92
CA SER A 608 -17.72 37.23 -3.80
C SER A 608 -19.08 36.91 -3.20
N LEU A 609 -19.14 36.50 -1.93
CA LEU A 609 -20.41 36.24 -1.24
C LEU A 609 -21.35 37.44 -1.31
N LEU A 610 -20.84 38.64 -1.03
CA LEU A 610 -21.64 39.87 -1.06
C LEU A 610 -22.09 40.29 -2.48
N LYS A 611 -21.35 39.88 -3.53
CA LYS A 611 -21.75 40.08 -4.94
C LYS A 611 -22.77 39.01 -5.36
N ASP A 612 -22.60 37.78 -4.95
CA ASP A 612 -23.47 36.65 -5.31
C ASP A 612 -24.85 36.78 -4.66
N VAL A 613 -24.92 37.40 -3.44
CA VAL A 613 -26.17 37.65 -2.72
C VAL A 613 -26.31 39.15 -2.43
N PRO A 614 -26.86 39.94 -3.40
CA PRO A 614 -26.93 41.42 -3.32
C PRO A 614 -27.84 41.93 -2.18
N SER A 615 -28.78 41.16 -1.67
CA SER A 615 -29.70 41.50 -0.56
C SER A 615 -29.02 41.59 0.80
N LEU A 616 -27.88 40.89 0.99
CA LEU A 616 -27.24 40.83 2.31
C LEU A 616 -26.77 42.20 2.81
N LYS A 617 -27.15 42.51 4.04
CA LYS A 617 -26.52 43.56 4.84
C LYS A 617 -25.78 42.88 6.00
N VAL A 618 -24.58 43.34 6.29
CA VAL A 618 -23.66 42.65 7.18
C VAL A 618 -22.99 43.58 8.18
N GLU A 619 -22.74 43.06 9.37
CA GLU A 619 -21.87 43.66 10.38
C GLU A 619 -20.50 42.96 10.31
N ILE A 620 -19.42 43.72 10.14
CA ILE A 620 -18.06 43.29 10.37
C ILE A 620 -17.67 43.69 11.78
N SER A 621 -17.35 42.73 12.63
CA SER A 621 -17.03 43.00 14.02
C SER A 621 -15.57 42.60 14.33
N GLY A 622 -14.91 43.51 15.09
CA GLY A 622 -13.53 43.28 15.56
C GLY A 622 -13.52 42.94 17.06
N HIS A 623 -12.63 42.00 17.41
CA HIS A 623 -12.42 41.54 18.79
C HIS A 623 -10.92 41.50 19.14
N THR A 624 -10.61 41.67 20.42
CA THR A 624 -9.27 41.54 20.98
C THR A 624 -9.27 40.51 22.10
N ASP A 625 -8.12 40.10 22.56
CA ASP A 625 -7.93 39.49 23.86
C ASP A 625 -7.98 40.54 24.97
N ASN A 626 -7.81 40.11 26.21
CA ASN A 626 -7.83 41.01 27.38
C ASN A 626 -6.51 41.71 27.69
N THR A 627 -5.53 41.65 26.77
CA THR A 627 -4.22 42.29 26.95
C THR A 627 -4.34 43.80 26.65
N GLY A 628 -3.91 44.64 27.58
CA GLY A 628 -3.98 46.09 27.43
C GLY A 628 -5.26 46.74 28.06
N SER A 629 -5.42 48.05 27.90
CA SER A 629 -6.57 48.75 28.43
C SER A 629 -7.83 48.56 27.54
N ALA A 630 -9.01 48.60 28.17
CA ALA A 630 -10.28 48.47 27.46
C ALA A 630 -10.42 49.53 26.35
N SER A 631 -10.06 50.79 26.62
CA SER A 631 -10.15 51.87 25.62
C SER A 631 -9.26 51.64 24.40
N ILE A 632 -8.05 51.09 24.58
CA ILE A 632 -7.14 50.74 23.46
C ILE A 632 -7.74 49.59 22.68
N ASN A 633 -8.27 48.57 23.35
CA ASN A 633 -8.86 47.38 22.72
C ASN A 633 -10.15 47.74 21.94
N ASP A 634 -11.01 48.61 22.50
CA ASP A 634 -12.23 49.07 21.83
C ASP A 634 -11.86 49.82 20.55
N LYS A 635 -10.91 50.77 20.63
CA LYS A 635 -10.46 51.51 19.47
C LYS A 635 -9.81 50.62 18.42
N LEU A 636 -8.87 49.74 18.80
CA LEU A 636 -8.16 48.85 17.88
C LEU A 636 -9.15 47.92 17.17
N SER A 637 -10.12 47.36 17.87
CA SER A 637 -11.11 46.47 17.28
C SER A 637 -12.04 47.20 16.30
N GLN A 638 -12.44 48.45 16.63
CA GLN A 638 -13.21 49.27 15.71
C GLN A 638 -12.42 49.62 14.46
N ASP A 639 -11.15 50.08 14.60
CA ASP A 639 -10.30 50.44 13.47
C ASP A 639 -10.07 49.23 12.54
N ARG A 640 -9.95 48.01 13.08
CA ARG A 640 -9.82 46.79 12.32
C ARG A 640 -11.07 46.42 11.54
N ALA A 641 -12.24 46.51 12.13
CA ALA A 641 -13.53 46.29 11.46
C ALA A 641 -13.72 47.31 10.33
N GLU A 642 -13.37 48.58 10.58
CA GLU A 642 -13.45 49.63 9.57
C GLU A 642 -12.49 49.38 8.38
N ALA A 643 -11.29 48.89 8.63
CA ALA A 643 -10.34 48.55 7.56
C ALA A 643 -10.92 47.52 6.59
N VAL A 644 -11.60 46.48 7.09
CA VAL A 644 -12.30 45.48 6.27
C VAL A 644 -13.45 46.12 5.49
N VAL A 645 -14.28 46.93 6.14
CA VAL A 645 -15.39 47.61 5.48
C VAL A 645 -14.91 48.58 4.39
N VAL A 646 -13.80 49.32 4.61
CA VAL A 646 -13.18 50.20 3.62
C VAL A 646 -12.68 49.39 2.43
N TYR A 647 -12.05 48.21 2.66
CA TYR A 647 -11.64 47.33 1.57
C TYR A 647 -12.82 46.94 0.68
N LEU A 648 -13.91 46.43 1.29
CA LEU A 648 -15.11 46.01 0.57
C LEU A 648 -15.79 47.16 -0.20
N LYS A 649 -15.84 48.36 0.38
CA LYS A 649 -16.34 49.58 -0.30
C LYS A 649 -15.51 49.93 -1.50
N ASN A 650 -14.18 49.92 -1.40
CA ASN A 650 -13.27 50.17 -2.47
C ASN A 650 -13.38 49.15 -3.63
N LYS A 651 -13.87 47.94 -3.34
CA LYS A 651 -14.16 46.88 -4.31
C LYS A 651 -15.60 46.89 -4.86
N GLY A 652 -16.40 47.94 -4.51
CA GLY A 652 -17.69 48.21 -5.12
C GLY A 652 -18.91 47.74 -4.32
N ILE A 653 -18.76 47.30 -3.08
CA ILE A 653 -19.92 47.00 -2.22
C ILE A 653 -20.52 48.33 -1.68
N SER A 654 -21.83 48.49 -1.79
CA SER A 654 -22.56 49.67 -1.28
C SER A 654 -22.38 49.89 0.23
N ALA A 655 -22.08 51.12 0.62
CA ALA A 655 -21.88 51.50 2.02
C ALA A 655 -23.09 51.15 2.93
N GLY A 656 -24.31 51.24 2.38
CA GLY A 656 -25.53 50.90 3.15
C GLY A 656 -25.72 49.41 3.45
N ARG A 657 -24.85 48.55 2.93
CA ARG A 657 -24.86 47.11 3.19
C ARG A 657 -23.82 46.70 4.23
N LEU A 658 -22.99 47.61 4.71
CA LEU A 658 -21.82 47.30 5.53
C LEU A 658 -21.83 48.12 6.84
N THR A 659 -21.74 47.45 7.96
CA THR A 659 -21.59 48.05 9.29
C THR A 659 -20.26 47.58 9.90
N ALA A 660 -19.48 48.49 10.49
CA ALA A 660 -18.28 48.17 11.26
C ALA A 660 -18.50 48.35 12.75
N LYS A 661 -18.08 47.38 13.56
CA LYS A 661 -18.23 47.45 15.01
C LYS A 661 -17.08 46.81 15.76
N GLY A 662 -16.50 47.59 16.71
CA GLY A 662 -15.50 47.05 17.62
C GLY A 662 -16.13 46.63 18.93
N TYR A 663 -15.78 45.46 19.42
CA TYR A 663 -16.23 44.91 20.71
C TYR A 663 -15.10 44.80 21.74
N GLY A 664 -13.86 45.20 21.38
CA GLY A 664 -12.73 45.06 22.26
C GLY A 664 -12.61 43.63 22.79
N SER A 665 -12.37 43.51 24.10
CA SER A 665 -12.32 42.23 24.82
C SER A 665 -13.64 41.80 25.46
N SER A 666 -14.75 42.50 25.17
CA SER A 666 -16.05 42.29 25.86
C SER A 666 -16.80 41.02 25.43
N LYS A 667 -16.43 40.43 24.28
CA LYS A 667 -17.10 39.22 23.75
C LYS A 667 -16.06 38.10 23.49
N PRO A 668 -15.48 37.51 24.54
CA PRO A 668 -14.54 36.42 24.38
C PRO A 668 -15.27 35.14 23.92
N VAL A 669 -14.60 34.33 23.05
CA VAL A 669 -15.07 33.00 22.58
C VAL A 669 -14.26 31.88 23.22
N ALA A 670 -13.11 32.20 23.80
CA ALA A 670 -12.22 31.27 24.50
C ALA A 670 -11.68 31.92 25.79
N THR A 671 -11.02 31.10 26.61
CA THR A 671 -10.36 31.61 27.83
C THR A 671 -9.20 32.52 27.49
N ASN A 672 -9.08 33.65 28.18
CA ASN A 672 -7.90 34.53 28.06
C ASN A 672 -6.70 34.07 28.89
N ASN A 673 -6.80 32.95 29.61
CA ASN A 673 -5.72 32.45 30.48
C ASN A 673 -4.64 31.69 29.71
N SER A 674 -4.94 31.17 28.52
CA SER A 674 -3.97 30.49 27.65
C SER A 674 -3.61 31.36 26.43
N ASN A 675 -2.46 31.09 25.81
CA ASN A 675 -2.06 31.76 24.58
C ASN A 675 -3.00 31.42 23.40
N GLU A 676 -3.42 30.17 23.33
CA GLU A 676 -4.34 29.64 22.34
C GLU A 676 -5.70 30.35 22.45
N GLY A 677 -6.24 30.44 23.65
CA GLY A 677 -7.52 31.11 23.85
C GLY A 677 -7.47 32.62 23.59
N ARG A 678 -6.36 33.29 23.94
CA ARG A 678 -6.15 34.69 23.52
C ARG A 678 -6.06 34.83 22.00
N GLN A 679 -5.43 33.88 21.31
CA GLN A 679 -5.38 33.88 19.86
C GLN A 679 -6.78 33.76 19.25
N GLU A 680 -7.63 32.88 19.78
CA GLU A 680 -9.02 32.75 19.32
C GLU A 680 -9.84 34.01 19.57
N ASN A 681 -9.59 34.72 20.67
CA ASN A 681 -10.27 35.98 20.99
C ASN A 681 -9.86 37.12 20.06
N ARG A 682 -8.65 37.15 19.53
CA ARG A 682 -8.16 38.11 18.51
C ARG A 682 -8.69 37.73 17.13
N ARG A 683 -9.94 38.09 16.84
CA ARG A 683 -10.62 37.71 15.61
C ARG A 683 -11.42 38.84 14.97
N THR A 684 -11.74 38.67 13.70
CA THR A 684 -12.74 39.44 12.96
C THR A 684 -13.91 38.51 12.65
N GLU A 685 -15.13 38.98 12.86
CA GLU A 685 -16.36 38.22 12.54
C GLU A 685 -17.17 38.97 11.47
N PHE A 686 -17.95 38.18 10.74
CA PHE A 686 -18.95 38.61 9.79
C PHE A 686 -20.30 38.08 10.25
N GLU A 687 -21.31 38.95 10.36
CA GLU A 687 -22.69 38.59 10.78
C GLU A 687 -23.70 39.16 9.76
N ILE A 688 -24.66 38.35 9.32
CA ILE A 688 -25.78 38.79 8.50
C ILE A 688 -26.80 39.49 9.40
N ILE A 689 -27.01 40.78 9.16
CA ILE A 689 -27.98 41.60 9.91
C ILE A 689 -29.29 41.79 9.16
N GLU A 690 -29.29 41.61 7.84
CA GLU A 690 -30.49 41.64 6.99
C GLU A 690 -30.22 40.85 5.70
N ASN A 691 -31.23 40.11 5.19
CA ASN A 691 -31.16 39.32 3.94
C ASN A 691 -32.44 39.53 3.12
#